data_eea9b44b4f6f63882048c7dcbff2018c
#
_entry.id   eea9b44b4f6f63882048c7dcbff2018c
#
_cell.length_a   1.000
_cell.length_b   1.000
_cell.length_c   1.000
_cell.angle_alpha   90.00
_cell.angle_beta   90.00
_cell.angle_gamma   90.00
#
_symmetry.space_group_name_H-M   'P 1'
#
loop_
_entity.id
_entity.type
_entity.pdbx_description
1 polymer ?
#
loop_
_entity_poly.entity_id
_entity_poly.type
_entity_poly.pdbx_seq_one_letter_code
_entity_poly.pdbx_strand_id
1 'polypeptide(L)'
;MTKRYLTLSIAISLGLLPLQAASLTHEAALERLVAIDYGITATGKSSAAEYTLANVAEGASEWYAFNKKDGGWVILSGDDQGPCLLGYSDSGSFEYERIPEAFKWWLSQYSREIREMRTGKVAGPLDGGSRKTAEKLSETGDRKPIVPMLNTAWDQNAPFNQDTPEIDGTHAPTGCVATAMAQLMKFYDYPAKGEGVLEYSMNGSNLTLSLDTISFRWDKMLPIYGSSATEEQKEAVSRLMQACGYSVESIYEKNVTSASVYLWLKALIQNFGYAPSSRLVSRIYLNNDNWDREIYNSLAAGNPVLYSGLGSSGGHAFVCDGYSGDGYYHFNWGWAGLSNGYFLLSALNPTALGTGGGAGGFNMGQIAVVDCRPDFEGSEMKLQMGVLEGTEITYSNVSRNLSITNGGLMNLSAVAFSARPGFEIESSAGEKIYAGETNSTLEFPVAFTLTTYARKSTATLADGVYKVRPAFGIEKDGKTEWYRANVPVSSSPYWTLVISGGKGTMESNAPNSEMEVTEFGPVTGVYASTQFKVGASIENKGDRELMTNVYVLVYKKDGNLAMKSTPNPIDMMAGEKDRFDFTVVPTNISAGEYMLGLGVAVSADGKDIKEITPRIPLEVKPFQAEVEMKASEFYVKNSENVDAENVTLCFTMSCLKGNYAYPVRLWIRPSSVTEGSWGQMLQTNYIYMNQGDTGEFEYQFEYPKGEAGETYTLTANYVIPQSQAWLGTCEFTLGTPSAIETISEKDDEVVRYYTLQGIEVKNPSKGMFIRVKGGIIDKVIL
;
A
#
# COMPACT_ATOMS: atom_id res chain seq x y z
N MET A 1 -37.71 -46.02 50.64
CA MET A 1 -36.79 -44.94 50.98
C MET A 1 -36.12 -44.54 49.70
N THR A 2 -36.66 -43.54 49.05
CA THR A 2 -36.09 -43.04 47.76
C THR A 2 -35.91 -41.55 47.92
N LYS A 3 -34.63 -41.09 48.02
CA LYS A 3 -34.27 -39.67 48.06
C LYS A 3 -34.36 -39.11 46.66
N ARG A 4 -35.27 -38.16 46.46
CA ARG A 4 -35.31 -37.28 45.28
C ARG A 4 -34.28 -36.14 45.46
N TYR A 5 -33.31 -36.00 44.54
CA TYR A 5 -32.49 -34.82 44.41
C TYR A 5 -33.20 -33.82 43.48
N LEU A 6 -33.50 -32.66 44.05
CA LEU A 6 -34.05 -31.52 43.32
C LEU A 6 -32.84 -30.74 42.74
N THR A 7 -32.66 -30.81 41.44
CA THR A 7 -31.63 -29.99 40.74
C THR A 7 -32.25 -28.63 40.42
N LEU A 8 -31.81 -27.63 41.11
CA LEU A 8 -32.14 -26.22 40.85
C LEU A 8 -31.27 -25.70 39.71
N SER A 9 -31.84 -25.61 38.51
CA SER A 9 -31.18 -24.96 37.38
C SER A 9 -31.31 -23.44 37.52
N ILE A 10 -30.24 -22.79 37.96
CA ILE A 10 -30.12 -21.34 37.89
C ILE A 10 -29.64 -21.01 36.48
N ALA A 11 -30.55 -20.53 35.63
CA ALA A 11 -30.21 -19.90 34.39
C ALA A 11 -29.58 -18.52 34.69
N ILE A 12 -28.26 -18.45 34.68
CA ILE A 12 -27.56 -17.18 34.68
C ILE A 12 -27.64 -16.66 33.24
N SER A 13 -28.51 -15.70 33.00
CA SER A 13 -28.48 -14.86 31.81
C SER A 13 -27.25 -13.93 31.95
N LEU A 14 -26.09 -14.36 31.49
CA LEU A 14 -24.97 -13.48 31.24
C LEU A 14 -25.35 -12.62 30.02
N GLY A 15 -25.80 -11.40 30.32
CA GLY A 15 -25.82 -10.35 29.30
C GLY A 15 -24.39 -10.17 28.79
N LEU A 16 -24.20 -10.30 27.49
CA LEU A 16 -22.98 -9.88 26.80
C LEU A 16 -22.86 -8.38 26.99
N LEU A 17 -22.17 -7.95 28.04
CA LEU A 17 -21.60 -6.62 28.10
C LEU A 17 -20.46 -6.62 27.08
N PRO A 18 -20.31 -5.58 26.26
CA PRO A 18 -19.12 -5.47 25.41
C PRO A 18 -17.90 -5.54 26.34
N LEU A 19 -16.95 -6.44 26.03
CA LEU A 19 -15.66 -6.46 26.68
C LEU A 19 -15.00 -5.12 26.39
N GLN A 20 -14.96 -4.27 27.39
CA GLN A 20 -14.20 -3.03 27.37
C GLN A 20 -12.72 -3.38 27.53
N ALA A 21 -11.88 -2.86 26.66
CA ALA A 21 -10.42 -3.00 26.71
C ALA A 21 -9.91 -2.65 28.13
N ALA A 22 -9.12 -3.53 28.72
CA ALA A 22 -8.60 -3.37 30.08
C ALA A 22 -7.13 -2.96 30.06
N SER A 23 -6.81 -1.87 30.78
CA SER A 23 -5.43 -1.43 30.96
C SER A 23 -4.62 -2.51 31.69
N LEU A 24 -3.49 -2.88 31.11
CA LEU A 24 -2.51 -3.79 31.73
C LEU A 24 -1.50 -2.99 32.58
N THR A 25 -1.00 -3.59 33.65
CA THR A 25 0.21 -3.11 34.30
C THR A 25 1.44 -3.54 33.48
N HIS A 26 2.60 -2.91 33.72
CA HIS A 26 3.81 -3.29 32.99
C HIS A 26 4.24 -4.74 33.27
N GLU A 27 3.98 -5.24 34.51
CA GLU A 27 4.23 -6.64 34.85
C GLU A 27 3.32 -7.58 34.04
N ALA A 28 2.02 -7.26 33.97
CA ALA A 28 1.07 -8.06 33.21
C ALA A 28 1.37 -8.06 31.70
N ALA A 29 1.82 -6.93 31.15
CA ALA A 29 2.26 -6.85 29.76
C ALA A 29 3.51 -7.71 29.52
N LEU A 30 4.47 -7.72 30.44
CA LEU A 30 5.66 -8.56 30.36
C LEU A 30 5.34 -10.05 30.53
N GLU A 31 4.45 -10.42 31.46
CA GLU A 31 3.97 -11.81 31.60
C GLU A 31 3.29 -12.29 30.32
N ARG A 32 2.51 -11.44 29.65
CA ARG A 32 1.89 -11.73 28.36
C ARG A 32 2.95 -12.00 27.28
N LEU A 33 4.03 -11.23 27.20
CA LEU A 33 5.13 -11.46 26.26
C LEU A 33 5.80 -12.82 26.51
N VAL A 34 6.10 -13.14 27.79
CA VAL A 34 6.77 -14.40 28.16
C VAL A 34 5.87 -15.62 27.91
N ALA A 35 4.55 -15.46 28.05
CA ALA A 35 3.58 -16.52 27.75
C ALA A 35 3.44 -16.81 26.25
N ILE A 36 3.69 -15.81 25.40
CA ILE A 36 3.65 -15.91 23.96
C ILE A 36 5.10 -16.04 23.48
N ASP A 37 5.54 -17.26 23.18
CA ASP A 37 6.89 -17.52 22.65
C ASP A 37 7.01 -16.94 21.23
N TYR A 38 7.44 -15.67 21.13
CA TYR A 38 7.62 -14.98 19.83
C TYR A 38 8.90 -15.39 19.09
N GLY A 39 9.68 -16.35 19.58
CA GLY A 39 10.95 -16.72 18.95
C GLY A 39 12.02 -15.60 18.96
N ILE A 40 11.80 -14.52 19.71
CA ILE A 40 12.67 -13.33 19.78
C ILE A 40 14.04 -13.64 20.41
N THR A 41 14.24 -14.86 20.88
CA THR A 41 15.54 -15.31 21.39
C THR A 41 16.01 -16.57 20.68
N ALA A 42 17.19 -16.51 20.08
CA ALA A 42 17.85 -17.65 19.44
C ALA A 42 18.20 -18.81 20.41
N THR A 43 17.88 -18.72 21.70
CA THR A 43 18.38 -19.62 22.75
C THR A 43 17.35 -20.07 23.80
N GLY A 44 16.03 -20.17 23.47
CA GLY A 44 15.05 -20.79 24.39
C GLY A 44 14.22 -19.77 25.18
N LYS A 45 13.26 -20.27 25.96
CA LYS A 45 12.24 -19.50 26.67
C LYS A 45 12.82 -18.33 27.46
N SER A 46 12.45 -17.10 27.07
CA SER A 46 12.77 -15.88 27.82
C SER A 46 12.09 -15.90 29.19
N SER A 47 12.82 -15.54 30.23
CA SER A 47 12.23 -15.30 31.55
C SER A 47 12.00 -13.80 31.77
N ALA A 48 10.96 -13.41 32.51
CA ALA A 48 10.72 -12.02 32.88
C ALA A 48 11.93 -11.34 33.57
N ALA A 49 12.80 -12.13 34.20
CA ALA A 49 14.02 -11.65 34.85
C ALA A 49 15.12 -11.14 33.89
N GLU A 50 14.98 -11.37 32.59
CA GLU A 50 15.90 -10.89 31.56
C GLU A 50 15.56 -9.47 31.06
N TYR A 51 14.41 -8.93 31.45
CA TYR A 51 13.90 -7.65 31.04
C TYR A 51 13.89 -6.64 32.18
N THR A 52 14.26 -5.42 31.89
CA THR A 52 14.19 -4.28 32.81
C THR A 52 13.33 -3.19 32.19
N LEU A 53 12.32 -2.69 32.94
CA LEU A 53 11.48 -1.59 32.45
C LEU A 53 12.37 -0.38 32.12
N ALA A 54 12.24 0.10 30.89
CA ALA A 54 12.92 1.30 30.42
C ALA A 54 12.20 2.55 30.96
N ASN A 55 12.93 3.65 31.11
CA ASN A 55 12.35 4.93 31.47
C ASN A 55 11.41 5.39 30.36
N VAL A 56 10.13 5.49 30.68
CA VAL A 56 9.08 6.05 29.83
C VAL A 56 8.57 7.34 30.46
N ALA A 57 8.00 8.23 29.65
CA ALA A 57 7.40 9.46 30.14
C ALA A 57 6.39 9.16 31.27
N GLU A 58 6.41 9.94 32.36
CA GLU A 58 5.49 9.77 33.49
C GLU A 58 4.03 9.82 32.97
N GLY A 59 3.28 8.74 33.23
CA GLY A 59 1.86 8.65 32.95
C GLY A 59 1.48 7.85 31.68
N ALA A 60 2.42 7.35 30.89
CA ALA A 60 2.10 6.48 29.77
C ALA A 60 1.67 5.09 30.28
N SER A 61 0.41 4.76 30.13
CA SER A 61 -0.17 3.43 30.42
C SER A 61 -0.57 2.68 29.16
N GLU A 62 -0.36 3.27 28.00
CA GLU A 62 -0.78 2.70 26.73
C GLU A 62 0.23 1.70 26.18
N TRP A 63 1.50 1.86 26.49
CA TRP A 63 2.58 0.93 26.11
C TRP A 63 3.71 0.96 27.12
N TYR A 64 4.53 -0.10 27.13
CA TYR A 64 5.68 -0.24 28.00
C TYR A 64 6.90 -0.69 27.20
N ALA A 65 8.05 -0.06 27.44
CA ALA A 65 9.31 -0.48 26.86
C ALA A 65 10.18 -1.19 27.90
N PHE A 66 10.84 -2.27 27.50
CA PHE A 66 11.75 -3.04 28.35
C PHE A 66 13.07 -3.24 27.64
N ASN A 67 14.18 -3.05 28.36
CA ASN A 67 15.52 -3.37 27.89
C ASN A 67 15.89 -4.82 28.27
N LYS A 68 16.52 -5.55 27.36
CA LYS A 68 17.07 -6.89 27.62
C LYS A 68 18.45 -6.77 28.27
N LYS A 69 18.80 -7.68 29.18
CA LYS A 69 20.11 -7.70 29.87
C LYS A 69 21.30 -7.84 28.92
N ASP A 70 21.13 -8.63 27.87
CA ASP A 70 22.20 -8.92 26.90
C ASP A 70 22.18 -7.97 25.68
N GLY A 71 21.47 -6.86 25.79
CA GLY A 71 21.25 -5.90 24.70
C GLY A 71 19.97 -6.17 23.92
N GLY A 72 19.42 -5.10 23.32
CA GLY A 72 18.12 -5.08 22.69
C GLY A 72 17.01 -4.59 23.62
N TRP A 73 15.83 -4.38 23.06
CA TRP A 73 14.65 -3.88 23.77
C TRP A 73 13.37 -4.37 23.12
N VAL A 74 12.26 -4.31 23.86
CA VAL A 74 10.91 -4.62 23.37
C VAL A 74 9.94 -3.55 23.83
N ILE A 75 8.93 -3.25 23.03
CA ILE A 75 7.80 -2.37 23.35
C ILE A 75 6.52 -3.21 23.29
N LEU A 76 5.76 -3.15 24.38
CA LEU A 76 4.56 -3.95 24.60
C LEU A 76 3.34 -3.05 24.73
N SER A 77 2.18 -3.52 24.25
CA SER A 77 0.90 -2.86 24.50
C SER A 77 0.56 -2.85 25.99
N GLY A 78 0.10 -1.72 26.48
CA GLY A 78 -0.48 -1.56 27.81
C GLY A 78 -1.96 -1.94 27.89
N ASP A 79 -2.47 -2.67 26.90
CA ASP A 79 -3.88 -3.06 26.80
C ASP A 79 -4.02 -4.53 26.43
N ASP A 80 -5.05 -5.20 26.97
CA ASP A 80 -5.26 -6.63 26.75
C ASP A 80 -5.89 -6.94 25.39
N GLN A 81 -6.52 -5.97 24.76
CA GLN A 81 -7.13 -6.10 23.42
C GLN A 81 -6.17 -5.71 22.30
N GLY A 82 -5.09 -5.00 22.61
CA GLY A 82 -4.08 -4.61 21.64
C GLY A 82 -3.08 -5.73 21.30
N PRO A 83 -2.32 -5.60 20.18
CA PRO A 83 -1.22 -6.52 19.88
C PRO A 83 -0.22 -6.52 21.03
N CYS A 84 0.20 -7.71 21.50
CA CYS A 84 1.09 -7.81 22.66
C CYS A 84 2.43 -7.10 22.40
N LEU A 85 3.07 -7.37 21.27
CA LEU A 85 4.35 -6.80 20.86
C LEU A 85 4.09 -5.68 19.84
N LEU A 86 4.54 -4.46 20.16
CA LEU A 86 4.45 -3.30 19.28
C LEU A 86 5.73 -3.08 18.47
N GLY A 87 6.89 -3.38 19.06
CA GLY A 87 8.18 -3.25 18.41
C GLY A 87 9.30 -3.85 19.23
N TYR A 88 10.44 -4.17 18.58
CA TYR A 88 11.62 -4.67 19.27
C TYR A 88 12.91 -4.35 18.48
N SER A 89 14.03 -4.49 19.15
CA SER A 89 15.35 -4.50 18.55
C SER A 89 16.22 -5.56 19.25
N ASP A 90 17.08 -6.22 18.48
CA ASP A 90 18.02 -7.21 19.02
C ASP A 90 19.31 -6.58 19.55
N SER A 91 19.46 -5.26 19.43
CA SER A 91 20.67 -4.55 19.87
C SER A 91 20.33 -3.18 20.46
N GLY A 92 21.29 -2.58 21.17
CA GLY A 92 21.12 -1.28 21.80
C GLY A 92 20.28 -1.32 23.08
N SER A 93 19.79 -0.16 23.50
CA SER A 93 18.87 0.01 24.64
C SER A 93 17.83 1.05 24.28
N PHE A 94 16.62 0.88 24.79
CA PHE A 94 15.56 1.87 24.67
C PHE A 94 15.74 2.94 25.76
N GLU A 95 15.91 4.18 25.34
CA GLU A 95 15.93 5.37 26.21
C GLU A 95 15.02 6.42 25.57
N TYR A 96 13.84 6.66 26.14
CA TYR A 96 12.82 7.51 25.53
C TYR A 96 13.33 8.90 25.11
N GLU A 97 14.21 9.50 25.93
CA GLU A 97 14.77 10.83 25.63
C GLU A 97 15.74 10.84 24.44
N ARG A 98 16.24 9.67 24.05
CA ARG A 98 17.26 9.52 23.00
C ARG A 98 16.73 8.89 21.71
N ILE A 99 15.49 8.40 21.71
CA ILE A 99 14.91 7.85 20.47
C ILE A 99 14.55 9.01 19.52
N PRO A 100 14.66 8.80 18.19
CA PRO A 100 14.27 9.80 17.20
C PRO A 100 12.82 10.27 17.38
N GLU A 101 12.53 11.53 17.06
CA GLU A 101 11.18 12.09 17.16
C GLU A 101 10.16 11.32 16.31
N ALA A 102 10.55 10.84 15.11
CA ALA A 102 9.72 9.95 14.30
C ALA A 102 9.30 8.68 15.06
N PHE A 103 10.18 8.14 15.91
CA PHE A 103 9.86 6.97 16.73
C PHE A 103 8.96 7.35 17.92
N LYS A 104 9.16 8.51 18.56
CA LYS A 104 8.24 9.04 19.57
C LYS A 104 6.85 9.27 18.98
N TRP A 105 6.79 9.83 17.79
CA TRP A 105 5.54 10.00 17.05
C TRP A 105 4.84 8.66 16.80
N TRP A 106 5.56 7.65 16.30
CA TRP A 106 5.03 6.31 16.09
C TRP A 106 4.44 5.72 17.38
N LEU A 107 5.15 5.85 18.51
CA LEU A 107 4.64 5.45 19.82
C LEU A 107 3.38 6.23 20.24
N SER A 108 3.30 7.51 19.89
CA SER A 108 2.12 8.34 20.16
C SER A 108 0.89 7.88 19.41
N GLN A 109 1.04 7.31 18.19
CA GLN A 109 -0.07 6.73 17.44
C GLN A 109 -0.64 5.51 18.17
N TYR A 110 0.21 4.62 18.66
CA TYR A 110 -0.24 3.50 19.51
C TYR A 110 -0.93 3.99 20.78
N SER A 111 -0.40 5.02 21.42
CA SER A 111 -1.06 5.63 22.59
C SER A 111 -2.47 6.11 22.26
N ARG A 112 -2.66 6.73 21.10
CA ARG A 112 -3.96 7.19 20.64
C ARG A 112 -4.90 6.03 20.37
N GLU A 113 -4.47 5.04 19.58
CA GLU A 113 -5.26 3.86 19.24
C GLU A 113 -5.70 3.09 20.49
N ILE A 114 -4.79 2.86 21.42
CA ILE A 114 -5.08 2.17 22.67
C ILE A 114 -6.08 2.97 23.52
N ARG A 115 -5.96 4.31 23.58
CA ARG A 115 -6.96 5.14 24.25
C ARG A 115 -8.34 5.08 23.57
N GLU A 116 -8.38 5.08 22.26
CA GLU A 116 -9.63 4.96 21.49
C GLU A 116 -10.28 3.58 21.70
N MET A 117 -9.49 2.52 21.74
CA MET A 117 -9.95 1.17 22.10
C MET A 117 -10.56 1.13 23.52
N ARG A 118 -9.90 1.73 24.51
CA ARG A 118 -10.38 1.80 25.89
C ARG A 118 -11.69 2.59 26.03
N THR A 119 -11.92 3.57 25.17
CA THR A 119 -13.16 4.35 25.18
C THR A 119 -14.29 3.70 24.37
N GLY A 120 -14.05 2.53 23.76
CA GLY A 120 -15.02 1.83 22.91
C GLY A 120 -15.33 2.55 21.59
N LYS A 121 -14.53 3.56 21.23
CA LYS A 121 -14.67 4.30 19.96
C LYS A 121 -14.10 3.52 18.78
N VAL A 122 -13.15 2.64 19.05
CA VAL A 122 -12.60 1.69 18.08
C VAL A 122 -12.72 0.31 18.73
N ALA A 123 -13.29 -0.66 18.02
CA ALA A 123 -13.15 -2.05 18.43
C ALA A 123 -11.66 -2.37 18.36
N GLY A 124 -11.11 -2.91 19.44
CA GLY A 124 -9.75 -3.43 19.43
C GLY A 124 -9.59 -4.40 18.25
N PRO A 125 -8.39 -4.65 17.74
CA PRO A 125 -8.20 -5.70 16.76
C PRO A 125 -8.82 -6.94 17.36
N LEU A 126 -9.98 -7.33 16.79
CA LEU A 126 -10.64 -8.56 17.16
C LEU A 126 -9.56 -9.65 17.05
N ASP A 127 -9.44 -10.44 18.06
CA ASP A 127 -8.45 -11.51 18.28
C ASP A 127 -8.43 -12.58 17.16
N GLY A 128 -8.56 -12.22 15.91
CA GLY A 128 -8.69 -13.12 14.80
C GLY A 128 -7.95 -12.76 13.51
N GLY A 129 -7.92 -11.50 13.11
CA GLY A 129 -7.38 -11.12 11.80
C GLY A 129 -5.85 -11.07 11.77
N SER A 130 -5.25 -10.15 12.51
CA SER A 130 -3.80 -9.95 12.52
C SER A 130 -3.03 -11.12 13.14
N ARG A 131 -3.62 -11.78 14.15
CA ARG A 131 -2.99 -12.91 14.84
C ARG A 131 -2.93 -14.16 13.99
N LYS A 132 -4.01 -14.47 13.25
CA LYS A 132 -4.03 -15.63 12.33
C LYS A 132 -3.14 -15.41 11.11
N THR A 133 -2.96 -14.18 10.65
CA THR A 133 -2.04 -13.88 9.55
C THR A 133 -0.59 -13.99 10.02
N ALA A 134 -0.24 -13.47 11.19
CA ALA A 134 1.10 -13.63 11.76
C ALA A 134 1.38 -15.08 12.20
N GLU A 135 0.42 -15.78 12.84
CA GLU A 135 0.55 -17.20 13.19
C GLU A 135 0.59 -18.11 11.95
N LYS A 136 -0.18 -17.80 10.90
CA LYS A 136 -0.16 -18.56 9.65
C LYS A 136 1.08 -18.27 8.80
N LEU A 137 1.62 -17.07 8.88
CA LEU A 137 2.93 -16.71 8.30
C LEU A 137 4.09 -17.35 9.08
N SER A 138 3.93 -17.62 10.38
CA SER A 138 4.91 -18.37 11.18
C SER A 138 4.96 -19.87 10.82
N GLU A 139 3.91 -20.42 10.21
CA GLU A 139 3.94 -21.78 9.63
C GLU A 139 4.85 -21.86 8.37
N THR A 140 5.26 -20.74 7.78
CA THR A 140 6.29 -20.68 6.74
C THR A 140 7.70 -20.75 7.34
N GLY A 141 7.90 -21.48 8.42
CA GLY A 141 9.15 -21.67 9.18
C GLY A 141 10.40 -21.55 8.32
N ASP A 142 11.39 -20.78 8.77
CA ASP A 142 12.73 -20.51 8.22
C ASP A 142 12.89 -19.29 7.29
N ARG A 143 11.90 -18.40 7.13
CA ARG A 143 12.13 -17.14 6.42
C ARG A 143 13.01 -16.21 7.26
N LYS A 144 14.15 -15.82 6.66
CA LYS A 144 15.09 -14.91 7.31
C LYS A 144 14.75 -13.46 7.02
N PRO A 145 14.98 -12.53 7.95
CA PRO A 145 14.92 -11.11 7.68
C PRO A 145 15.84 -10.73 6.51
N ILE A 146 15.40 -9.78 5.70
CA ILE A 146 16.13 -9.23 4.57
C ILE A 146 16.22 -7.72 4.80
N VAL A 147 17.43 -7.22 5.02
CA VAL A 147 17.68 -5.80 5.23
C VAL A 147 17.29 -5.03 3.97
N PRO A 148 16.68 -3.83 4.09
CA PRO A 148 16.39 -2.99 2.93
C PRO A 148 17.59 -2.84 2.02
N MET A 149 17.40 -3.14 0.73
CA MET A 149 18.48 -3.21 -0.26
C MET A 149 18.77 -1.84 -0.87
N LEU A 150 17.75 -1.00 -1.05
CA LEU A 150 17.89 0.31 -1.63
C LEU A 150 18.40 1.31 -0.59
N ASN A 151 19.33 2.16 -1.02
CA ASN A 151 19.80 3.29 -0.23
C ASN A 151 19.36 4.65 -0.81
N THR A 152 18.51 4.61 -1.85
CA THR A 152 18.00 5.82 -2.51
C THR A 152 16.80 6.38 -1.77
N ALA A 153 16.77 7.72 -1.66
CA ALA A 153 15.60 8.48 -1.25
C ALA A 153 15.26 9.47 -2.37
N TRP A 154 14.78 8.93 -3.49
CA TRP A 154 14.50 9.71 -4.69
C TRP A 154 13.04 10.15 -4.76
N ASP A 155 12.78 11.22 -5.51
CA ASP A 155 11.47 11.86 -5.68
C ASP A 155 11.16 12.05 -7.18
N GLN A 156 10.02 12.63 -7.45
CA GLN A 156 9.51 12.86 -8.81
C GLN A 156 9.69 14.29 -9.29
N ASN A 157 10.06 15.21 -8.40
CA ASN A 157 10.27 16.63 -8.67
C ASN A 157 11.76 16.96 -8.87
N ALA A 158 12.11 18.25 -8.88
CA ALA A 158 13.51 18.66 -9.02
C ALA A 158 14.39 18.10 -7.88
N PRO A 159 15.60 17.59 -8.18
CA PRO A 159 16.29 17.69 -9.49
C PRO A 159 15.97 16.54 -10.47
N PHE A 160 15.15 15.59 -10.11
CA PHE A 160 14.91 14.37 -10.86
C PHE A 160 14.21 14.59 -12.21
N ASN A 161 13.40 15.63 -12.32
CA ASN A 161 12.59 15.95 -13.49
C ASN A 161 13.17 17.00 -14.44
N GLN A 162 14.46 17.34 -14.35
CA GLN A 162 15.06 18.40 -15.18
C GLN A 162 15.05 18.10 -16.68
N ASP A 163 15.00 16.82 -17.06
CA ASP A 163 14.95 16.36 -18.46
C ASP A 163 13.57 15.87 -18.89
N THR A 164 12.54 15.98 -18.05
CA THR A 164 11.16 15.67 -18.48
C THR A 164 10.59 16.77 -19.37
N PRO A 165 9.56 16.48 -20.18
CA PRO A 165 8.89 17.50 -20.98
C PRO A 165 8.37 18.67 -20.14
N GLU A 166 8.54 19.89 -20.66
CA GLU A 166 7.93 21.08 -20.09
C GLU A 166 6.45 21.18 -20.49
N ILE A 167 5.58 21.35 -19.50
CA ILE A 167 4.16 21.58 -19.69
C ILE A 167 3.82 22.94 -19.04
N ASP A 168 3.33 23.88 -19.84
CA ASP A 168 3.08 25.27 -19.41
C ASP A 168 4.29 25.95 -18.74
N GLY A 169 5.50 25.70 -19.26
CA GLY A 169 6.75 26.32 -18.78
C GLY A 169 7.28 25.74 -17.46
N THR A 170 6.84 24.54 -17.09
CA THR A 170 7.31 23.81 -15.91
C THR A 170 7.60 22.37 -16.31
N HIS A 171 8.73 21.81 -15.88
CA HIS A 171 9.00 20.38 -16.05
C HIS A 171 7.97 19.53 -15.33
N ALA A 172 7.35 18.59 -16.04
CA ALA A 172 6.42 17.64 -15.46
C ALA A 172 7.14 16.73 -14.43
N PRO A 173 6.47 16.24 -13.39
CA PRO A 173 7.05 15.22 -12.50
C PRO A 173 7.52 13.99 -13.30
N THR A 174 8.54 13.26 -12.83
CA THR A 174 9.05 12.04 -13.49
C THR A 174 7.98 10.94 -13.62
N GLY A 175 7.05 10.90 -12.68
CA GLY A 175 6.07 9.83 -12.53
C GLY A 175 6.59 8.66 -11.67
N CYS A 176 5.71 8.11 -10.85
CA CYS A 176 6.07 7.06 -9.90
C CYS A 176 6.61 5.79 -10.58
N VAL A 177 6.09 5.45 -11.77
CA VAL A 177 6.52 4.26 -12.54
C VAL A 177 7.99 4.39 -12.97
N ALA A 178 8.38 5.56 -13.49
CA ALA A 178 9.76 5.86 -13.87
C ALA A 178 10.68 5.92 -12.63
N THR A 179 10.22 6.56 -11.55
CA THR A 179 11.00 6.72 -10.32
C THR A 179 11.31 5.37 -9.66
N ALA A 180 10.31 4.49 -9.53
CA ALA A 180 10.52 3.14 -9.00
C ALA A 180 11.51 2.34 -9.84
N MET A 181 11.37 2.38 -11.17
CA MET A 181 12.27 1.73 -12.11
C MET A 181 13.69 2.27 -12.01
N ALA A 182 13.87 3.59 -11.95
CA ALA A 182 15.18 4.23 -11.83
C ALA A 182 15.88 3.85 -10.51
N GLN A 183 15.16 3.76 -9.38
CA GLN A 183 15.71 3.32 -8.10
C GLN A 183 16.18 1.85 -8.14
N LEU A 184 15.40 0.97 -8.78
CA LEU A 184 15.82 -0.42 -9.01
C LEU A 184 17.07 -0.50 -9.89
N MET A 185 17.15 0.28 -10.98
CA MET A 185 18.31 0.32 -11.86
C MET A 185 19.54 0.88 -11.13
N LYS A 186 19.36 1.86 -10.25
CA LYS A 186 20.43 2.40 -9.39
C LYS A 186 20.95 1.38 -8.38
N PHE A 187 20.11 0.52 -7.86
CA PHE A 187 20.54 -0.56 -6.96
C PHE A 187 21.59 -1.47 -7.63
N TYR A 188 21.41 -1.77 -8.92
CA TYR A 188 22.35 -2.58 -9.69
C TYR A 188 23.48 -1.80 -10.35
N ASP A 189 23.43 -0.46 -10.41
CA ASP A 189 24.28 0.39 -11.22
C ASP A 189 24.37 -0.10 -12.69
N TYR A 190 23.22 -0.51 -13.25
CA TYR A 190 23.12 -1.20 -14.54
C TYR A 190 21.89 -0.72 -15.35
N PRO A 191 22.00 -0.66 -16.70
CA PRO A 191 23.17 -0.87 -17.54
C PRO A 191 24.08 0.37 -17.63
N ALA A 192 25.23 0.28 -18.29
CA ALA A 192 26.04 1.46 -18.59
C ALA A 192 25.33 2.42 -19.56
N LYS A 193 24.49 1.89 -20.46
CA LYS A 193 23.59 2.62 -21.35
C LYS A 193 22.45 1.69 -21.83
N GLY A 194 21.34 2.26 -22.23
CA GLY A 194 20.23 1.49 -22.79
C GLY A 194 20.44 1.22 -24.28
N GLU A 195 19.50 0.50 -24.90
CA GLU A 195 19.51 0.10 -26.30
C GLU A 195 18.27 0.60 -27.03
N GLY A 196 18.47 1.05 -28.28
CA GLY A 196 17.42 1.41 -29.23
C GLY A 196 16.94 2.86 -29.13
N VAL A 197 15.97 3.16 -29.95
CA VAL A 197 15.29 4.47 -30.00
C VAL A 197 13.88 4.31 -29.45
N LEU A 198 13.59 5.08 -28.42
CA LEU A 198 12.23 5.18 -27.86
C LEU A 198 11.47 6.24 -28.64
N GLU A 199 10.30 5.88 -29.13
CA GLU A 199 9.42 6.80 -29.87
C GLU A 199 7.96 6.49 -29.53
N TYR A 200 7.23 7.49 -29.04
CA TYR A 200 5.79 7.37 -28.79
C TYR A 200 5.10 8.73 -28.92
N SER A 201 3.78 8.69 -29.11
CA SER A 201 2.96 9.90 -29.23
C SER A 201 2.27 10.22 -27.91
N MET A 202 2.40 11.44 -27.43
CA MET A 202 1.78 11.96 -26.24
C MET A 202 1.07 13.29 -26.54
N ASN A 203 -0.26 13.33 -26.38
CA ASN A 203 -1.08 14.54 -26.57
C ASN A 203 -0.85 15.22 -27.92
N GLY A 204 -0.61 14.42 -28.99
CA GLY A 204 -0.38 14.91 -30.35
C GLY A 204 1.07 15.36 -30.65
N SER A 205 1.98 15.25 -29.68
CA SER A 205 3.42 15.46 -29.84
C SER A 205 4.15 14.12 -29.87
N ASN A 206 5.13 13.97 -30.73
CA ASN A 206 6.00 12.79 -30.74
C ASN A 206 7.19 13.04 -29.82
N LEU A 207 7.39 12.16 -28.86
CA LEU A 207 8.55 12.13 -28.00
C LEU A 207 9.54 11.07 -28.53
N THR A 208 10.80 11.45 -28.68
CA THR A 208 11.85 10.56 -29.20
C THR A 208 13.09 10.66 -28.33
N LEU A 209 13.69 9.53 -27.99
CA LEU A 209 14.93 9.46 -27.22
C LEU A 209 15.78 8.28 -27.67
N SER A 210 17.01 8.55 -28.15
CA SER A 210 17.98 7.51 -28.49
C SER A 210 18.77 7.09 -27.27
N LEU A 211 18.49 5.90 -26.76
CA LEU A 211 19.16 5.34 -25.57
C LEU A 211 20.64 5.05 -25.84
N ASP A 212 21.02 4.71 -27.07
CA ASP A 212 22.39 4.43 -27.46
C ASP A 212 23.32 5.64 -27.27
N THR A 213 22.77 6.84 -27.19
CA THR A 213 23.53 8.10 -27.01
C THR A 213 23.67 8.48 -25.55
N ILE A 214 22.99 7.81 -24.63
CA ILE A 214 22.95 8.15 -23.20
C ILE A 214 23.82 7.17 -22.42
N SER A 215 24.87 7.69 -21.76
CA SER A 215 25.64 6.92 -20.78
C SER A 215 25.14 7.23 -19.38
N PHE A 216 24.69 6.21 -18.65
CA PHE A 216 24.25 6.36 -17.27
C PHE A 216 25.49 6.46 -16.37
N ARG A 217 25.66 7.62 -15.76
CA ARG A 217 26.80 7.94 -14.90
C ARG A 217 26.48 7.55 -13.46
N TRP A 218 26.46 6.25 -13.18
CA TRP A 218 26.09 5.69 -11.88
C TRP A 218 26.92 6.24 -10.72
N ASP A 219 28.21 6.51 -10.97
CA ASP A 219 29.16 7.11 -10.02
C ASP A 219 28.81 8.55 -9.63
N LYS A 220 27.98 9.24 -10.41
CA LYS A 220 27.54 10.61 -10.16
C LYS A 220 26.17 10.68 -9.47
N MET A 221 25.40 9.59 -9.51
CA MET A 221 24.07 9.55 -8.92
C MET A 221 24.15 9.39 -7.40
N LEU A 222 23.66 10.39 -6.67
CA LEU A 222 23.62 10.36 -5.21
C LEU A 222 22.47 9.53 -4.69
N PRO A 223 22.62 8.86 -3.55
CA PRO A 223 21.50 8.19 -2.89
C PRO A 223 20.42 9.18 -2.40
N ILE A 224 20.83 10.36 -1.97
CA ILE A 224 19.96 11.44 -1.48
C ILE A 224 20.42 12.75 -2.09
N TYR A 225 19.49 13.58 -2.57
CA TYR A 225 19.77 14.87 -3.18
C TYR A 225 19.38 16.01 -2.25
N GLY A 226 20.37 16.84 -1.89
CA GLY A 226 20.21 18.06 -1.13
C GLY A 226 20.73 19.27 -1.88
N SER A 227 20.77 20.43 -1.24
CA SER A 227 21.24 21.71 -1.82
C SER A 227 22.70 21.67 -2.28
N SER A 228 23.52 20.76 -1.77
CA SER A 228 24.92 20.59 -2.13
C SER A 228 25.17 19.77 -3.41
N ALA A 229 24.13 19.18 -3.99
CA ALA A 229 24.26 18.38 -5.21
C ALA A 229 24.70 19.25 -6.38
N THR A 230 25.75 18.79 -7.09
CA THR A 230 26.29 19.50 -8.27
C THR A 230 25.38 19.32 -9.48
N GLU A 231 25.47 20.22 -10.47
CA GLU A 231 24.67 20.09 -11.71
C GLU A 231 24.98 18.79 -12.45
N GLU A 232 26.22 18.30 -12.43
CA GLU A 232 26.60 17.01 -13.02
C GLU A 232 25.86 15.83 -12.34
N GLN A 233 25.69 15.89 -11.02
CA GLN A 233 24.95 14.87 -10.26
C GLN A 233 23.45 14.91 -10.56
N LYS A 234 22.89 16.13 -10.63
CA LYS A 234 21.48 16.34 -10.96
C LYS A 234 21.16 15.88 -12.40
N GLU A 235 22.02 16.25 -13.37
CA GLU A 235 21.88 15.79 -14.75
C GLU A 235 21.99 14.28 -14.87
N ALA A 236 22.89 13.63 -14.11
CA ALA A 236 23.03 12.19 -14.16
C ALA A 236 21.73 11.46 -13.78
N VAL A 237 21.05 11.88 -12.70
CA VAL A 237 19.81 11.26 -12.26
C VAL A 237 18.63 11.63 -13.15
N SER A 238 18.54 12.90 -13.60
CA SER A 238 17.41 13.32 -14.44
C SER A 238 17.42 12.63 -15.82
N ARG A 239 18.60 12.37 -16.39
CA ARG A 239 18.75 11.58 -17.62
C ARG A 239 18.27 10.14 -17.46
N LEU A 240 18.58 9.50 -16.33
CA LEU A 240 18.05 8.17 -16.02
C LEU A 240 16.52 8.21 -15.91
N MET A 241 15.98 9.19 -15.19
CA MET A 241 14.53 9.37 -15.03
C MET A 241 13.83 9.57 -16.37
N GLN A 242 14.40 10.39 -17.26
CA GLN A 242 13.90 10.60 -18.62
C GLN A 242 13.88 9.29 -19.41
N ALA A 243 14.98 8.53 -19.39
CA ALA A 243 15.09 7.26 -20.08
C ALA A 243 14.05 6.25 -19.58
N CYS A 244 13.88 6.14 -18.24
CA CYS A 244 12.85 5.31 -17.63
C CYS A 244 11.45 5.77 -18.05
N GLY A 245 11.14 7.05 -17.94
CA GLY A 245 9.83 7.60 -18.27
C GLY A 245 9.44 7.39 -19.74
N TYR A 246 10.37 7.60 -20.66
CA TYR A 246 10.13 7.40 -22.10
C TYR A 246 9.98 5.90 -22.42
N SER A 247 10.73 5.01 -21.76
CA SER A 247 10.65 3.56 -22.01
C SER A 247 9.33 2.93 -21.55
N VAL A 248 8.63 3.56 -20.62
CA VAL A 248 7.29 3.15 -20.17
C VAL A 248 6.17 4.01 -20.77
N GLU A 249 6.49 4.79 -21.82
CA GLU A 249 5.53 5.60 -22.56
C GLU A 249 4.73 6.55 -21.67
N SER A 250 5.43 7.26 -20.75
CA SER A 250 4.80 8.12 -19.76
C SER A 250 3.97 9.24 -20.37
N ILE A 251 2.78 9.48 -19.81
CA ILE A 251 1.92 10.60 -20.15
C ILE A 251 2.19 11.71 -19.14
N TYR A 252 2.89 12.74 -19.61
CA TYR A 252 3.33 13.86 -18.80
C TYR A 252 2.25 14.96 -18.76
N GLU A 253 1.87 15.37 -17.56
CA GLU A 253 1.01 16.53 -17.30
C GLU A 253 1.67 17.44 -16.28
N LYS A 254 1.19 18.67 -16.14
CA LYS A 254 1.82 19.71 -15.33
C LYS A 254 2.14 19.30 -13.88
N ASN A 255 1.21 18.58 -13.23
CA ASN A 255 1.29 18.24 -11.80
C ASN A 255 1.32 16.73 -11.53
N VAL A 256 1.18 15.91 -12.57
CA VAL A 256 1.11 14.47 -12.44
C VAL A 256 1.62 13.81 -13.72
N THR A 257 2.28 12.68 -13.59
CA THR A 257 2.70 11.87 -14.73
C THR A 257 2.23 10.44 -14.49
N SER A 258 1.59 9.87 -15.49
CA SER A 258 1.05 8.51 -15.44
C SER A 258 1.73 7.60 -16.47
N ALA A 259 1.86 6.33 -16.13
CA ALA A 259 2.32 5.29 -17.05
C ALA A 259 1.73 3.93 -16.69
N SER A 260 1.72 3.01 -17.64
CA SER A 260 1.29 1.64 -17.40
C SER A 260 2.41 0.81 -16.76
N VAL A 261 2.18 0.29 -15.58
CA VAL A 261 3.14 -0.61 -14.89
C VAL A 261 3.40 -1.92 -15.67
N TYR A 262 2.51 -2.29 -16.55
CA TYR A 262 2.72 -3.45 -17.45
C TYR A 262 3.90 -3.25 -18.43
N LEU A 263 4.31 -1.99 -18.66
CA LEU A 263 5.43 -1.68 -19.54
C LEU A 263 6.81 -1.82 -18.85
N TRP A 264 6.87 -1.92 -17.51
CA TRP A 264 8.13 -2.13 -16.79
C TRP A 264 8.94 -3.30 -17.34
N LEU A 265 8.30 -4.47 -17.41
CA LEU A 265 8.97 -5.68 -17.82
C LEU A 265 9.48 -5.59 -19.27
N LYS A 266 8.67 -5.00 -20.18
CA LYS A 266 9.06 -4.71 -21.56
C LYS A 266 10.32 -3.82 -21.60
N ALA A 267 10.25 -2.68 -20.91
CA ALA A 267 11.32 -1.69 -20.91
C ALA A 267 12.63 -2.26 -20.35
N LEU A 268 12.57 -2.93 -19.19
CA LEU A 268 13.74 -3.51 -18.54
C LEU A 268 14.43 -4.55 -19.43
N ILE A 269 13.67 -5.44 -20.07
CA ILE A 269 14.24 -6.50 -20.90
C ILE A 269 14.70 -5.95 -22.26
N GLN A 270 13.85 -5.19 -22.95
CA GLN A 270 14.11 -4.81 -24.35
C GLN A 270 15.06 -3.61 -24.46
N ASN A 271 15.07 -2.70 -23.48
CA ASN A 271 15.83 -1.48 -23.55
C ASN A 271 17.03 -1.42 -22.58
N PHE A 272 17.00 -2.19 -21.49
CA PHE A 272 18.00 -2.08 -20.44
C PHE A 272 18.71 -3.39 -20.11
N GLY A 273 18.51 -4.46 -20.88
CA GLY A 273 19.29 -5.70 -20.78
C GLY A 273 19.06 -6.47 -19.48
N TYR A 274 17.87 -6.34 -18.87
CA TYR A 274 17.48 -7.17 -17.71
C TYR A 274 17.03 -8.56 -18.15
N ALA A 275 17.08 -9.51 -17.22
CA ALA A 275 16.89 -10.92 -17.48
C ALA A 275 15.50 -11.22 -18.06
N PRO A 276 15.40 -11.87 -19.23
CA PRO A 276 14.14 -12.36 -19.80
C PRO A 276 13.35 -13.30 -18.90
N SER A 277 14.00 -13.92 -17.91
CA SER A 277 13.34 -14.73 -16.88
C SER A 277 12.59 -13.92 -15.83
N SER A 278 12.77 -12.59 -15.79
CA SER A 278 11.96 -11.71 -14.94
C SER A 278 10.49 -11.83 -15.27
N ARG A 279 9.62 -11.72 -14.25
CA ARG A 279 8.19 -11.98 -14.43
C ARG A 279 7.34 -10.84 -13.91
N LEU A 280 6.32 -10.48 -14.68
CA LEU A 280 5.22 -9.67 -14.19
C LEU A 280 4.22 -10.60 -13.52
N VAL A 281 3.92 -10.35 -12.26
CA VAL A 281 2.90 -11.06 -11.49
C VAL A 281 1.81 -10.09 -11.05
N SER A 282 0.58 -10.57 -11.03
CA SER A 282 -0.57 -9.77 -10.61
C SER A 282 -1.33 -10.50 -9.51
N ARG A 283 -1.66 -9.77 -8.45
CA ARG A 283 -2.39 -10.27 -7.29
C ARG A 283 -3.74 -10.89 -7.64
N ILE A 284 -4.36 -10.44 -8.73
CA ILE A 284 -5.62 -10.99 -9.21
C ILE A 284 -5.53 -12.50 -9.56
N TYR A 285 -4.34 -12.99 -9.93
CA TYR A 285 -4.10 -14.41 -10.27
C TYR A 285 -3.53 -15.23 -9.13
N LEU A 286 -3.20 -14.62 -8.01
CA LEU A 286 -2.51 -15.26 -6.89
C LEU A 286 -3.29 -15.01 -5.59
N ASN A 287 -3.48 -16.06 -4.80
CA ASN A 287 -3.96 -15.91 -3.43
C ASN A 287 -2.87 -15.31 -2.53
N ASN A 288 -3.21 -14.93 -1.29
CA ASN A 288 -2.29 -14.29 -0.36
C ASN A 288 -1.00 -15.08 -0.18
N ASP A 289 -1.07 -16.40 0.04
CA ASP A 289 0.11 -17.22 0.30
C ASP A 289 1.05 -17.29 -0.92
N ASN A 290 0.48 -17.36 -2.12
CA ASN A 290 1.24 -17.40 -3.36
C ASN A 290 1.83 -16.02 -3.68
N TRP A 291 1.07 -14.94 -3.45
CA TRP A 291 1.55 -13.59 -3.63
C TRP A 291 2.72 -13.27 -2.71
N ASP A 292 2.55 -13.53 -1.42
CA ASP A 292 3.59 -13.37 -0.41
C ASP A 292 4.85 -14.17 -0.75
N ARG A 293 4.68 -15.42 -1.21
CA ARG A 293 5.80 -16.28 -1.63
C ARG A 293 6.55 -15.74 -2.84
N GLU A 294 5.86 -15.20 -3.85
CA GLU A 294 6.49 -14.59 -5.01
C GLU A 294 7.35 -13.38 -4.62
N ILE A 295 6.82 -12.49 -3.79
CA ILE A 295 7.56 -11.32 -3.32
C ILE A 295 8.75 -11.72 -2.46
N TYR A 296 8.54 -12.59 -1.45
CA TYR A 296 9.62 -13.04 -0.58
C TYR A 296 10.74 -13.74 -1.35
N ASN A 297 10.41 -14.64 -2.27
CA ASN A 297 11.43 -15.39 -3.03
C ASN A 297 12.30 -14.47 -3.88
N SER A 298 11.73 -13.44 -4.51
CA SER A 298 12.50 -12.44 -5.25
C SER A 298 13.49 -11.71 -4.33
N LEU A 299 13.01 -11.23 -3.18
CA LEU A 299 13.87 -10.56 -2.19
C LEU A 299 14.94 -11.48 -1.61
N ALA A 300 14.60 -12.73 -1.30
CA ALA A 300 15.55 -13.73 -0.77
C ALA A 300 16.64 -14.09 -1.78
N ALA A 301 16.35 -13.97 -3.08
CA ALA A 301 17.34 -14.09 -4.15
C ALA A 301 18.19 -12.83 -4.35
N GLY A 302 17.98 -11.76 -3.56
CA GLY A 302 18.69 -10.49 -3.67
C GLY A 302 18.15 -9.55 -4.74
N ASN A 303 16.91 -9.78 -5.20
CA ASN A 303 16.28 -9.00 -6.26
C ASN A 303 15.17 -8.11 -5.67
N PRO A 304 15.34 -6.78 -5.61
CA PRO A 304 14.26 -5.86 -5.27
C PRO A 304 13.08 -6.00 -6.23
N VAL A 305 11.89 -5.71 -5.77
CA VAL A 305 10.64 -5.92 -6.50
C VAL A 305 10.04 -4.57 -6.88
N LEU A 306 9.82 -4.31 -8.17
CA LEU A 306 8.95 -3.21 -8.59
C LEU A 306 7.52 -3.58 -8.22
N TYR A 307 6.86 -2.69 -7.52
CA TYR A 307 5.55 -2.95 -6.93
C TYR A 307 4.59 -1.81 -7.22
N SER A 308 3.34 -2.12 -7.42
CA SER A 308 2.28 -1.13 -7.59
C SER A 308 0.99 -1.58 -6.97
N GLY A 309 0.16 -0.63 -6.59
CA GLY A 309 -1.19 -0.87 -6.10
C GLY A 309 -2.12 0.29 -6.41
N LEU A 310 -3.42 0.02 -6.30
CA LEU A 310 -4.47 0.99 -6.49
C LEU A 310 -5.11 1.32 -5.14
N GLY A 311 -5.35 2.60 -4.92
CA GLY A 311 -6.13 3.13 -3.81
C GLY A 311 -7.43 3.74 -4.29
N SER A 312 -8.19 4.34 -3.37
CA SER A 312 -9.49 4.96 -3.67
C SER A 312 -9.40 6.19 -4.58
N SER A 313 -8.25 6.83 -4.68
CA SER A 313 -8.04 8.07 -5.45
C SER A 313 -6.96 7.95 -6.53
N GLY A 314 -6.46 6.75 -6.81
CA GLY A 314 -5.47 6.51 -7.88
C GLY A 314 -4.52 5.36 -7.56
N GLY A 315 -3.59 5.10 -8.48
CA GLY A 315 -2.54 4.11 -8.32
C GLY A 315 -1.20 4.74 -7.97
N HIS A 316 -0.32 3.97 -7.35
CA HIS A 316 1.06 4.34 -7.12
C HIS A 316 2.00 3.18 -7.42
N ALA A 317 3.22 3.51 -7.84
CA ALA A 317 4.29 2.57 -8.15
C ALA A 317 5.50 2.87 -7.25
N PHE A 318 6.10 1.83 -6.68
CA PHE A 318 7.14 1.92 -5.65
C PHE A 318 8.01 0.66 -5.65
N VAL A 319 8.97 0.57 -4.75
CA VAL A 319 9.88 -0.59 -4.66
C VAL A 319 9.68 -1.29 -3.31
N CYS A 320 9.53 -2.62 -3.36
CA CYS A 320 9.65 -3.47 -2.19
C CYS A 320 11.07 -4.05 -2.15
N ASP A 321 11.82 -3.83 -1.06
CA ASP A 321 13.24 -4.12 -1.03
C ASP A 321 13.76 -4.74 0.28
N GLY A 322 12.88 -5.15 1.18
CA GLY A 322 13.26 -5.78 2.44
C GLY A 322 12.14 -6.59 3.09
N TYR A 323 12.49 -7.36 4.11
CA TYR A 323 11.55 -8.20 4.89
C TYR A 323 11.99 -8.27 6.35
N SER A 324 11.06 -8.05 7.28
CA SER A 324 11.37 -7.98 8.72
C SER A 324 11.62 -9.34 9.39
N GLY A 325 11.17 -10.43 8.77
CA GLY A 325 11.19 -11.78 9.35
C GLY A 325 9.86 -12.24 9.94
N ASP A 326 8.92 -11.32 10.18
CA ASP A 326 7.63 -11.54 10.83
C ASP A 326 6.42 -11.15 9.97
N GLY A 327 6.58 -11.07 8.65
CA GLY A 327 5.49 -10.84 7.71
C GLY A 327 5.41 -9.42 7.17
N TYR A 328 6.24 -8.48 7.64
CA TYR A 328 6.27 -7.12 7.13
C TYR A 328 7.35 -6.97 6.07
N TYR A 329 7.03 -6.25 5.01
CA TYR A 329 7.91 -5.94 3.90
C TYR A 329 8.30 -4.47 3.92
N HIS A 330 9.57 -4.18 3.62
CA HIS A 330 10.03 -2.81 3.51
C HIS A 330 9.72 -2.24 2.13
N PHE A 331 9.21 -1.00 2.12
CA PHE A 331 8.85 -0.26 0.92
C PHE A 331 9.54 1.08 0.84
N ASN A 332 10.06 1.39 -0.35
CA ASN A 332 10.54 2.70 -0.75
C ASN A 332 9.51 3.31 -1.71
N TRP A 333 8.81 4.34 -1.24
CA TRP A 333 7.67 4.93 -1.94
C TRP A 333 8.05 5.86 -3.09
N GLY A 334 9.33 6.25 -3.23
CA GLY A 334 9.77 7.23 -4.24
C GLY A 334 9.30 8.66 -3.93
N TRP A 335 9.24 9.02 -2.64
CA TRP A 335 8.83 10.30 -2.09
C TRP A 335 9.92 10.92 -1.20
N ALA A 336 11.15 11.02 -1.71
CA ALA A 336 12.31 11.50 -0.96
C ALA A 336 12.56 10.79 0.38
N GLY A 337 12.14 9.53 0.52
CA GLY A 337 12.22 8.77 1.76
C GLY A 337 10.99 8.89 2.67
N LEU A 338 10.05 9.80 2.36
CA LEU A 338 8.83 9.98 3.13
C LEU A 338 8.04 8.67 3.20
N SER A 339 7.64 8.29 4.40
CA SER A 339 6.90 7.05 4.71
C SER A 339 7.60 5.74 4.35
N ASN A 340 8.88 5.74 3.96
CA ASN A 340 9.62 4.50 3.80
C ASN A 340 9.56 3.70 5.10
N GLY A 341 9.30 2.39 5.00
CA GLY A 341 9.14 1.56 6.19
C GLY A 341 8.53 0.21 5.89
N TYR A 342 8.09 -0.47 6.94
CA TYR A 342 7.60 -1.84 6.89
C TYR A 342 6.07 -1.90 6.95
N PHE A 343 5.48 -2.61 5.98
CA PHE A 343 4.03 -2.75 5.81
C PHE A 343 3.68 -4.21 5.51
N LEU A 344 2.45 -4.61 5.87
CA LEU A 344 1.87 -5.86 5.38
C LEU A 344 1.50 -5.70 3.90
N LEU A 345 1.64 -6.75 3.10
CA LEU A 345 1.23 -6.72 1.68
C LEU A 345 -0.27 -6.47 1.49
N SER A 346 -1.07 -6.74 2.51
CA SER A 346 -2.52 -6.47 2.54
C SER A 346 -2.90 -5.10 3.11
N ALA A 347 -1.93 -4.35 3.66
CA ALA A 347 -2.17 -3.07 4.34
C ALA A 347 -1.09 -2.04 3.98
N LEU A 348 -0.99 -1.70 2.70
CA LEU A 348 -0.06 -0.71 2.16
C LEU A 348 -0.64 0.71 2.32
N ASN A 349 -0.69 1.18 3.56
CA ASN A 349 -1.31 2.45 3.94
C ASN A 349 -0.24 3.41 4.51
N PRO A 350 0.56 4.10 3.67
CA PRO A 350 1.54 5.07 4.14
C PRO A 350 0.86 6.23 4.86
N THR A 351 1.43 6.69 5.96
CA THR A 351 0.86 7.72 6.83
C THR A 351 0.91 9.12 6.21
N ALA A 352 1.90 9.37 5.34
CA ALA A 352 2.01 10.59 4.57
C ALA A 352 2.20 10.27 3.09
N LEU A 353 1.65 11.10 2.23
CA LEU A 353 1.62 10.91 0.78
C LEU A 353 2.45 11.97 0.08
N GLY A 354 3.33 11.55 -0.84
CA GLY A 354 4.08 12.42 -1.72
C GLY A 354 3.41 12.62 -3.09
N THR A 355 4.18 13.09 -4.05
CA THR A 355 3.71 13.36 -5.42
C THR A 355 3.13 12.10 -6.06
N GLY A 356 1.90 12.20 -6.56
CA GLY A 356 1.17 11.07 -7.16
C GLY A 356 0.51 10.13 -6.14
N GLY A 357 0.69 10.35 -4.83
CA GLY A 357 0.01 9.60 -3.78
C GLY A 357 -1.46 9.97 -3.67
N GLY A 358 -2.34 8.96 -3.63
CA GLY A 358 -3.78 9.13 -3.42
C GLY A 358 -4.23 8.56 -2.07
N ALA A 359 -5.29 9.08 -1.49
CA ALA A 359 -5.85 8.56 -0.24
C ALA A 359 -6.36 7.11 -0.40
N GLY A 360 -6.35 6.33 0.69
CA GLY A 360 -6.99 5.01 0.75
C GLY A 360 -6.07 3.81 0.58
N GLY A 361 -4.75 4.01 0.71
CA GLY A 361 -3.76 2.93 0.59
C GLY A 361 -3.61 2.38 -0.83
N PHE A 362 -2.75 1.36 -1.02
CA PHE A 362 -2.44 0.78 -2.33
C PHE A 362 -2.66 -0.74 -2.30
N ASN A 363 -3.80 -1.16 -1.78
CA ASN A 363 -4.08 -2.56 -1.45
C ASN A 363 -4.76 -3.33 -2.58
N MET A 364 -5.30 -2.65 -3.60
CA MET A 364 -6.05 -3.26 -4.70
C MET A 364 -5.25 -3.31 -5.99
N GLY A 365 -5.57 -4.28 -6.86
CA GLY A 365 -4.99 -4.39 -8.18
C GLY A 365 -3.46 -4.45 -8.16
N GLN A 366 -2.88 -5.05 -7.14
CA GLN A 366 -1.44 -5.10 -6.95
C GLN A 366 -0.76 -5.86 -8.09
N ILE A 367 0.30 -5.26 -8.61
CA ILE A 367 1.12 -5.81 -9.70
C ILE A 367 2.57 -5.65 -9.28
N ALA A 368 3.39 -6.66 -9.58
CA ALA A 368 4.81 -6.62 -9.29
C ALA A 368 5.65 -7.20 -10.43
N VAL A 369 6.90 -6.73 -10.57
CA VAL A 369 7.93 -7.39 -11.36
C VAL A 369 8.91 -8.03 -10.40
N VAL A 370 8.93 -9.36 -10.42
CA VAL A 370 9.78 -10.21 -9.57
C VAL A 370 10.94 -10.81 -10.35
N ASP A 371 11.96 -11.28 -9.64
CA ASP A 371 13.19 -11.85 -10.21
C ASP A 371 13.92 -10.89 -11.16
N CYS A 372 13.74 -9.58 -10.94
CA CYS A 372 14.28 -8.53 -11.80
C CYS A 372 15.76 -8.31 -11.48
N ARG A 373 16.62 -8.67 -12.42
CA ARG A 373 18.08 -8.51 -12.31
C ARG A 373 18.73 -8.36 -13.68
N PRO A 374 19.95 -7.81 -13.77
CA PRO A 374 20.73 -7.83 -15.02
C PRO A 374 20.89 -9.24 -15.59
N ASP A 375 20.83 -9.38 -16.92
CA ASP A 375 20.99 -10.68 -17.58
C ASP A 375 22.45 -10.92 -17.99
N PHE A 376 23.26 -11.40 -17.05
CA PHE A 376 24.65 -11.74 -17.31
C PHE A 376 24.84 -13.16 -17.87
N GLU A 377 23.82 -14.01 -17.79
CA GLU A 377 23.93 -15.45 -18.10
C GLU A 377 23.10 -15.89 -19.31
N GLY A 378 22.23 -15.03 -19.84
CA GLY A 378 21.32 -15.34 -20.94
C GLY A 378 20.18 -16.26 -20.49
N SER A 379 19.16 -15.69 -19.87
CA SER A 379 18.00 -16.44 -19.38
C SER A 379 16.90 -16.57 -20.44
N GLU A 380 16.06 -17.61 -20.33
CA GLU A 380 14.96 -17.81 -21.26
C GLU A 380 13.74 -16.94 -20.92
N MET A 381 13.11 -16.40 -21.96
CA MET A 381 11.85 -15.66 -21.86
C MET A 381 10.71 -16.58 -21.42
N LYS A 382 9.91 -16.13 -20.44
CA LYS A 382 8.70 -16.82 -20.02
C LYS A 382 7.47 -16.15 -20.60
N LEU A 383 6.77 -16.84 -21.50
CA LEU A 383 5.51 -16.37 -22.04
C LEU A 383 4.37 -16.66 -21.06
N GLN A 384 3.56 -15.65 -20.78
CA GLN A 384 2.45 -15.72 -19.84
C GLN A 384 1.21 -15.01 -20.40
N MET A 385 0.06 -15.61 -20.17
CA MET A 385 -1.24 -14.98 -20.43
C MET A 385 -2.13 -15.11 -19.20
N GLY A 386 -2.97 -14.12 -18.97
CA GLY A 386 -4.04 -14.16 -18.00
C GLY A 386 -5.39 -14.00 -18.67
N VAL A 387 -6.43 -14.58 -18.11
CA VAL A 387 -7.81 -14.27 -18.47
C VAL A 387 -8.33 -13.10 -17.64
N LEU A 388 -9.21 -12.30 -18.20
CA LEU A 388 -9.85 -11.21 -17.48
C LEU A 388 -10.83 -11.73 -16.43
N GLU A 389 -11.06 -10.92 -15.42
CA GLU A 389 -12.14 -11.14 -14.46
C GLU A 389 -13.50 -11.21 -15.17
N GLY A 390 -14.41 -12.07 -14.69
CA GLY A 390 -15.69 -12.29 -15.33
C GLY A 390 -15.64 -13.17 -16.59
N THR A 391 -14.47 -13.70 -16.96
CA THR A 391 -14.37 -14.67 -18.07
C THR A 391 -15.15 -15.94 -17.76
N GLU A 392 -15.99 -16.35 -18.67
CA GLU A 392 -16.78 -17.58 -18.59
C GLU A 392 -16.47 -18.55 -19.74
N ILE A 393 -16.56 -19.85 -19.46
CA ILE A 393 -16.54 -20.89 -20.47
C ILE A 393 -17.94 -21.49 -20.57
N THR A 394 -18.48 -21.51 -21.79
CA THR A 394 -19.79 -22.05 -22.09
C THR A 394 -19.71 -23.23 -23.02
N TYR A 395 -20.74 -24.08 -23.02
CA TYR A 395 -20.90 -25.22 -23.89
C TYR A 395 -22.21 -25.15 -24.66
N SER A 396 -22.12 -25.32 -25.98
CA SER A 396 -23.28 -25.37 -26.85
C SER A 396 -23.65 -26.80 -27.25
N ASN A 397 -24.82 -27.27 -26.85
CA ASN A 397 -25.33 -28.59 -27.23
C ASN A 397 -25.64 -28.70 -28.75
N VAL A 398 -25.87 -27.59 -29.46
CA VAL A 398 -26.17 -27.57 -30.87
C VAL A 398 -24.90 -27.73 -31.69
N SER A 399 -23.92 -26.90 -31.46
CA SER A 399 -22.63 -26.95 -32.16
C SER A 399 -21.61 -27.88 -31.56
N ARG A 400 -21.86 -28.35 -30.34
CA ARG A 400 -20.92 -29.12 -29.51
C ARG A 400 -19.57 -28.39 -29.33
N ASN A 401 -19.63 -27.08 -29.18
CA ASN A 401 -18.44 -26.26 -29.00
C ASN A 401 -18.35 -25.74 -27.59
N LEU A 402 -17.12 -25.74 -27.04
CA LEU A 402 -16.69 -24.88 -25.96
C LEU A 402 -16.41 -23.49 -26.49
N SER A 403 -16.75 -22.48 -25.75
CA SER A 403 -16.46 -21.08 -26.09
C SER A 403 -16.07 -20.28 -24.84
N ILE A 404 -15.07 -19.43 -24.97
CA ILE A 404 -14.80 -18.36 -23.98
C ILE A 404 -15.78 -17.23 -24.29
N THR A 405 -16.56 -16.81 -23.33
CA THR A 405 -17.53 -15.70 -23.42
C THR A 405 -17.31 -14.74 -22.26
N ASN A 406 -17.77 -13.49 -22.40
CA ASN A 406 -17.68 -12.46 -21.36
C ASN A 406 -16.28 -12.31 -20.78
N GLY A 407 -15.31 -11.92 -21.59
CA GLY A 407 -13.93 -11.74 -21.08
C GLY A 407 -12.92 -11.67 -22.20
N GLY A 408 -11.68 -11.85 -21.86
CA GLY A 408 -10.57 -11.78 -22.81
C GLY A 408 -9.30 -12.38 -22.24
N LEU A 409 -8.26 -12.32 -23.07
CA LEU A 409 -6.91 -12.73 -22.72
C LEU A 409 -6.00 -11.49 -22.70
N MET A 410 -5.08 -11.46 -21.77
CA MET A 410 -4.09 -10.40 -21.62
C MET A 410 -2.69 -10.98 -21.65
N ASN A 411 -1.80 -10.38 -22.47
CA ASN A 411 -0.40 -10.73 -22.49
C ASN A 411 0.31 -10.16 -21.24
N LEU A 412 0.85 -11.04 -20.42
CA LEU A 412 1.64 -10.71 -19.21
C LEU A 412 3.16 -10.86 -19.43
N SER A 413 3.59 -11.08 -20.68
CA SER A 413 5.00 -11.25 -21.03
C SER A 413 5.64 -9.90 -21.40
N ALA A 414 6.96 -9.87 -21.52
CA ALA A 414 7.72 -8.68 -21.92
C ALA A 414 7.69 -8.41 -23.44
N VAL A 415 7.17 -9.34 -24.21
CA VAL A 415 7.18 -9.28 -25.69
C VAL A 415 5.79 -9.52 -26.25
N ALA A 416 5.54 -8.96 -27.44
CA ALA A 416 4.42 -9.38 -28.26
C ALA A 416 4.68 -10.79 -28.82
N PHE A 417 3.69 -11.63 -28.84
CA PHE A 417 3.79 -12.97 -29.42
C PHE A 417 2.47 -13.44 -30.02
N SER A 418 2.57 -14.35 -30.97
CA SER A 418 1.41 -14.99 -31.57
C SER A 418 1.00 -16.21 -30.78
N ALA A 419 -0.28 -16.28 -30.39
CA ALA A 419 -0.83 -17.42 -29.68
C ALA A 419 -2.17 -17.85 -30.20
N ARG A 420 -2.46 -19.13 -30.06
CA ARG A 420 -3.75 -19.76 -30.40
C ARG A 420 -4.56 -19.89 -29.10
N PRO A 421 -5.63 -19.10 -28.91
CA PRO A 421 -6.52 -19.26 -27.76
C PRO A 421 -7.22 -20.63 -27.79
N GLY A 422 -7.42 -21.24 -26.65
CA GLY A 422 -8.02 -22.56 -26.55
C GLY A 422 -8.29 -23.05 -25.14
N PHE A 423 -8.33 -24.38 -25.02
CA PHE A 423 -8.70 -25.06 -23.78
C PHE A 423 -7.77 -26.24 -23.49
N GLU A 424 -7.47 -26.43 -22.22
CA GLU A 424 -7.07 -27.72 -21.67
C GLU A 424 -8.35 -28.45 -21.22
N ILE A 425 -8.56 -29.66 -21.72
CA ILE A 425 -9.68 -30.56 -21.35
C ILE A 425 -9.08 -31.77 -20.69
N GLU A 426 -9.33 -31.98 -19.41
CA GLU A 426 -8.79 -33.07 -18.62
C GLU A 426 -9.91 -34.02 -18.23
N SER A 427 -9.80 -35.29 -18.62
CA SER A 427 -10.74 -36.35 -18.25
C SER A 427 -10.62 -36.74 -16.77
N SER A 428 -11.58 -37.47 -16.23
CA SER A 428 -11.52 -38.03 -14.86
C SER A 428 -10.35 -39.02 -14.68
N ALA A 429 -9.80 -39.58 -15.76
CA ALA A 429 -8.61 -40.43 -15.72
C ALA A 429 -7.29 -39.62 -15.78
N GLY A 430 -7.36 -38.29 -15.84
CA GLY A 430 -6.20 -37.40 -15.95
C GLY A 430 -5.64 -37.25 -17.36
N GLU A 431 -6.32 -37.81 -18.39
CA GLU A 431 -5.92 -37.60 -19.79
C GLU A 431 -6.24 -36.18 -20.20
N LYS A 432 -5.26 -35.51 -20.86
CA LYS A 432 -5.37 -34.11 -21.28
C LYS A 432 -5.46 -33.99 -22.80
N ILE A 433 -6.43 -33.22 -23.21
CA ILE A 433 -6.60 -32.80 -24.60
C ILE A 433 -6.46 -31.30 -24.64
N TYR A 434 -5.55 -30.80 -25.47
CA TYR A 434 -5.39 -29.36 -25.70
C TYR A 434 -5.93 -29.03 -27.08
N ALA A 435 -6.75 -28.02 -27.15
CA ALA A 435 -7.26 -27.62 -28.44
C ALA A 435 -7.86 -26.21 -28.45
N GLY A 436 -7.53 -25.45 -29.47
CA GLY A 436 -8.10 -24.17 -29.82
C GLY A 436 -8.64 -24.16 -31.22
N GLU A 437 -9.06 -23.00 -31.70
CA GLU A 437 -9.45 -22.84 -33.12
C GLU A 437 -8.27 -23.15 -34.04
N THR A 438 -8.53 -23.98 -35.01
CA THR A 438 -7.50 -24.54 -35.89
C THR A 438 -6.84 -23.52 -36.80
N ASN A 439 -7.43 -22.32 -37.00
CA ASN A 439 -7.04 -21.38 -38.06
C ASN A 439 -6.77 -19.94 -37.58
N SER A 440 -6.75 -19.63 -36.27
CA SER A 440 -6.47 -18.26 -35.79
C SER A 440 -5.38 -18.23 -34.76
N THR A 441 -4.19 -17.85 -35.21
CA THR A 441 -3.16 -17.33 -34.30
C THR A 441 -3.40 -15.84 -34.17
N LEU A 442 -3.55 -15.36 -32.94
CA LEU A 442 -3.75 -13.94 -32.67
C LEU A 442 -2.45 -13.35 -32.14
N GLU A 443 -2.13 -12.15 -32.65
CA GLU A 443 -1.03 -11.36 -32.09
C GLU A 443 -1.46 -10.76 -30.79
N PHE A 444 -0.66 -10.96 -29.73
CA PHE A 444 -0.88 -10.40 -28.42
C PHE A 444 0.20 -9.37 -28.10
N PRO A 445 -0.04 -8.08 -28.36
CA PRO A 445 0.85 -7.01 -27.93
C PRO A 445 1.02 -7.00 -26.40
N VAL A 446 2.16 -6.55 -25.94
CA VAL A 446 2.44 -6.43 -24.50
C VAL A 446 1.39 -5.55 -23.82
N ALA A 447 0.89 -5.98 -22.68
CA ALA A 447 -0.11 -5.27 -21.87
C ALA A 447 -1.44 -4.97 -22.61
N PHE A 448 -1.69 -5.63 -23.71
CA PHE A 448 -2.94 -5.45 -24.47
C PHE A 448 -3.96 -6.51 -24.08
N THR A 449 -5.19 -6.08 -23.86
CA THR A 449 -6.33 -6.94 -23.58
C THR A 449 -7.14 -7.13 -24.84
N LEU A 450 -7.26 -8.37 -25.31
CA LEU A 450 -8.14 -8.73 -26.41
C LEU A 450 -9.38 -9.42 -25.88
N THR A 451 -10.56 -8.92 -26.26
CA THR A 451 -11.79 -9.71 -26.17
C THR A 451 -11.69 -10.81 -27.25
N THR A 452 -11.45 -12.02 -26.80
CA THR A 452 -11.15 -13.15 -27.70
C THR A 452 -12.12 -14.26 -27.45
N TYR A 453 -12.66 -14.77 -28.57
CA TYR A 453 -13.48 -15.96 -28.57
C TYR A 453 -12.61 -17.16 -28.99
N ALA A 454 -12.35 -18.07 -28.07
CA ALA A 454 -11.84 -19.38 -28.39
C ALA A 454 -13.01 -20.34 -28.55
N ARG A 455 -13.01 -21.14 -29.63
CA ARG A 455 -13.99 -22.18 -29.84
C ARG A 455 -13.30 -23.52 -30.06
N LYS A 456 -13.88 -24.57 -29.49
CA LYS A 456 -13.41 -25.93 -29.72
C LYS A 456 -14.58 -26.90 -29.82
N SER A 457 -14.63 -27.65 -30.92
CA SER A 457 -15.57 -28.75 -31.03
C SER A 457 -15.21 -29.90 -30.09
N THR A 458 -16.19 -30.36 -29.35
CA THR A 458 -16.09 -31.52 -28.46
C THR A 458 -16.82 -32.75 -29.02
N ALA A 459 -17.12 -32.76 -30.33
CA ALA A 459 -17.86 -33.84 -30.95
C ALA A 459 -17.21 -35.25 -30.81
N THR A 460 -15.90 -35.27 -30.54
CA THR A 460 -15.13 -36.51 -30.34
C THR A 460 -15.00 -36.93 -28.87
N LEU A 461 -15.46 -36.13 -27.91
CA LEU A 461 -15.42 -36.51 -26.49
C LEU A 461 -16.48 -37.57 -26.20
N ALA A 462 -16.07 -38.61 -25.46
CA ALA A 462 -16.98 -39.64 -24.95
C ALA A 462 -17.85 -39.09 -23.80
N ASP A 463 -18.88 -39.87 -23.45
CA ASP A 463 -19.62 -39.60 -22.21
C ASP A 463 -18.66 -39.65 -21.00
N GLY A 464 -18.72 -38.65 -20.15
CA GLY A 464 -17.80 -38.52 -19.02
C GLY A 464 -17.81 -37.14 -18.39
N VAL A 465 -16.97 -36.97 -17.36
CA VAL A 465 -16.76 -35.70 -16.64
C VAL A 465 -15.37 -35.18 -16.97
N TYR A 466 -15.33 -33.92 -17.37
CA TYR A 466 -14.10 -33.25 -17.80
C TYR A 466 -13.89 -31.93 -17.04
N LYS A 467 -12.65 -31.65 -16.69
CA LYS A 467 -12.21 -30.31 -16.22
C LYS A 467 -11.74 -29.50 -17.42
N VAL A 468 -12.31 -28.34 -17.63
CA VAL A 468 -11.97 -27.45 -18.74
C VAL A 468 -11.31 -26.19 -18.17
N ARG A 469 -10.15 -25.82 -18.73
CA ARG A 469 -9.40 -24.63 -18.33
C ARG A 469 -9.03 -23.80 -19.56
N PRO A 470 -8.97 -22.46 -19.46
CA PRO A 470 -8.41 -21.63 -20.51
C PRO A 470 -6.93 -21.98 -20.75
N ALA A 471 -6.56 -22.03 -22.01
CA ALA A 471 -5.19 -22.32 -22.42
C ALA A 471 -4.82 -21.52 -23.67
N PHE A 472 -3.52 -21.43 -23.96
CA PHE A 472 -3.01 -20.85 -25.19
C PHE A 472 -1.92 -21.72 -25.78
N GLY A 473 -1.92 -21.83 -27.10
CA GLY A 473 -0.94 -22.62 -27.85
C GLY A 473 0.06 -21.73 -28.56
N ILE A 474 1.32 -22.08 -28.52
CA ILE A 474 2.41 -21.41 -29.22
C ILE A 474 2.96 -22.37 -30.28
N GLU A 475 3.09 -21.89 -31.51
CA GLU A 475 3.72 -22.66 -32.57
C GLU A 475 5.23 -22.60 -32.43
N LYS A 476 5.86 -23.79 -32.22
CA LYS A 476 7.30 -23.95 -32.11
C LYS A 476 7.71 -25.16 -32.93
N ASP A 477 8.61 -24.99 -33.85
CA ASP A 477 9.14 -26.07 -34.74
C ASP A 477 8.04 -26.92 -35.43
N GLY A 478 6.96 -26.27 -35.84
CA GLY A 478 5.82 -26.92 -36.52
C GLY A 478 4.91 -27.72 -35.59
N LYS A 479 5.04 -27.53 -34.26
CA LYS A 479 4.18 -28.13 -33.26
C LYS A 479 3.58 -27.03 -32.38
N THR A 480 2.34 -27.23 -31.95
CA THR A 480 1.72 -26.34 -30.94
C THR A 480 2.08 -26.83 -29.55
N GLU A 481 2.82 -26.01 -28.79
CA GLU A 481 3.02 -26.20 -27.35
C GLU A 481 1.92 -25.45 -26.59
N TRP A 482 1.25 -26.13 -25.66
CA TRP A 482 0.10 -25.58 -24.94
C TRP A 482 0.46 -25.23 -23.49
N TYR A 483 -0.03 -24.06 -23.06
CA TYR A 483 0.15 -23.51 -21.74
C TYR A 483 -1.20 -23.14 -21.15
N ARG A 484 -1.37 -23.31 -19.83
CA ARG A 484 -2.55 -22.76 -19.13
C ARG A 484 -2.45 -21.25 -19.04
N ALA A 485 -3.56 -20.58 -19.29
CA ALA A 485 -3.68 -19.17 -18.94
C ALA A 485 -3.90 -19.02 -17.42
N ASN A 486 -3.34 -17.96 -16.81
CA ASN A 486 -3.62 -17.60 -15.44
C ASN A 486 -5.09 -17.20 -15.30
N VAL A 487 -5.75 -17.68 -14.27
CA VAL A 487 -7.17 -17.40 -14.02
C VAL A 487 -7.27 -16.60 -12.72
N PRO A 488 -8.07 -15.51 -12.68
CA PRO A 488 -8.27 -14.75 -11.46
C PRO A 488 -8.75 -15.65 -10.31
N VAL A 489 -8.25 -15.38 -9.10
CA VAL A 489 -8.62 -16.17 -7.90
C VAL A 489 -10.10 -16.03 -7.55
N SER A 490 -10.76 -14.95 -8.01
CA SER A 490 -12.20 -14.73 -7.91
C SER A 490 -13.02 -15.54 -8.92
N SER A 491 -12.38 -16.07 -9.96
CA SER A 491 -13.02 -16.81 -11.05
C SER A 491 -12.93 -18.31 -10.83
N SER A 492 -13.64 -19.06 -11.67
CA SER A 492 -13.58 -20.51 -11.64
C SER A 492 -12.18 -21.03 -12.00
N PRO A 493 -11.49 -21.80 -11.14
CA PRO A 493 -10.18 -22.35 -11.45
C PRO A 493 -10.24 -23.42 -12.57
N TYR A 494 -11.40 -23.98 -12.80
CA TYR A 494 -11.78 -24.84 -13.92
C TYR A 494 -13.30 -24.94 -14.01
N TRP A 495 -13.82 -25.24 -15.19
CA TRP A 495 -15.22 -25.54 -15.42
C TRP A 495 -15.42 -27.04 -15.57
N THR A 496 -16.50 -27.58 -15.00
CA THR A 496 -16.85 -28.97 -15.11
C THR A 496 -17.78 -29.17 -16.33
N LEU A 497 -17.32 -29.90 -17.33
CA LEU A 497 -18.13 -30.34 -18.48
C LEU A 497 -18.56 -31.78 -18.25
N VAL A 498 -19.86 -32.04 -18.12
CA VAL A 498 -20.43 -33.39 -18.07
C VAL A 498 -21.07 -33.70 -19.38
N ILE A 499 -20.59 -34.75 -20.09
CA ILE A 499 -21.20 -35.27 -21.32
C ILE A 499 -21.92 -36.58 -20.99
N SER A 500 -23.21 -36.66 -21.34
CA SER A 500 -24.04 -37.84 -21.16
C SER A 500 -25.04 -37.96 -22.31
N GLY A 501 -25.06 -39.11 -22.99
CA GLY A 501 -25.92 -39.35 -24.14
C GLY A 501 -25.70 -38.33 -25.28
N GLY A 502 -24.47 -37.86 -25.43
CA GLY A 502 -24.10 -36.87 -26.45
C GLY A 502 -24.54 -35.43 -26.14
N LYS A 503 -25.08 -35.16 -24.96
CA LYS A 503 -25.43 -33.82 -24.47
C LYS A 503 -24.46 -33.44 -23.36
N GLY A 504 -24.02 -32.18 -23.36
CA GLY A 504 -23.12 -31.63 -22.33
C GLY A 504 -23.81 -30.57 -21.48
N THR A 505 -23.45 -30.55 -20.19
CA THR A 505 -23.74 -29.46 -19.25
C THR A 505 -22.43 -28.89 -18.75
N MET A 506 -22.36 -27.57 -18.61
CA MET A 506 -21.19 -26.85 -18.10
C MET A 506 -21.53 -26.23 -16.75
N GLU A 507 -20.68 -26.46 -15.78
CA GLU A 507 -20.80 -25.86 -14.45
C GLU A 507 -19.52 -25.11 -14.10
N SER A 508 -19.68 -23.90 -13.56
CA SER A 508 -18.58 -23.12 -13.01
C SER A 508 -18.22 -23.64 -11.62
N ASN A 509 -16.95 -23.73 -11.32
CA ASN A 509 -16.43 -24.02 -9.98
C ASN A 509 -15.83 -22.74 -9.37
N ALA A 510 -16.43 -21.60 -9.66
CA ALA A 510 -16.05 -20.35 -9.05
C ALA A 510 -16.17 -20.47 -7.52
N PRO A 511 -15.22 -19.87 -6.78
CA PRO A 511 -15.31 -19.85 -5.33
C PRO A 511 -16.61 -19.21 -4.89
N ASN A 512 -17.16 -19.71 -3.80
CA ASN A 512 -18.28 -19.05 -3.14
C ASN A 512 -17.75 -17.76 -2.51
N SER A 513 -18.16 -16.62 -3.05
CA SER A 513 -17.89 -15.30 -2.50
C SER A 513 -19.16 -14.77 -1.83
N GLU A 514 -19.53 -15.35 -0.72
CA GLU A 514 -20.66 -14.90 0.06
C GLU A 514 -20.20 -13.81 1.03
N MET A 515 -20.60 -12.58 0.76
CA MET A 515 -20.36 -11.44 1.62
C MET A 515 -21.64 -11.09 2.37
N GLU A 516 -21.56 -11.05 3.69
CA GLU A 516 -22.64 -10.60 4.56
C GLU A 516 -22.33 -9.23 5.13
N VAL A 517 -23.26 -8.28 4.98
CA VAL A 517 -23.21 -6.97 5.64
C VAL A 517 -24.17 -7.01 6.81
N THR A 518 -23.62 -6.95 8.02
CA THR A 518 -24.44 -7.08 9.25
C THR A 518 -24.96 -5.74 9.75
N GLU A 519 -24.19 -4.67 9.55
CA GLU A 519 -24.55 -3.31 9.94
C GLU A 519 -24.02 -2.34 8.90
N PHE A 520 -24.79 -1.33 8.52
CA PHE A 520 -24.30 -0.23 7.73
C PHE A 520 -25.16 1.03 7.91
N GLY A 521 -24.55 2.18 7.69
CA GLY A 521 -25.24 3.46 7.77
C GLY A 521 -24.28 4.64 7.79
N PRO A 522 -24.80 5.89 7.70
CA PRO A 522 -23.96 7.07 7.82
C PRO A 522 -23.36 7.15 9.23
N VAL A 523 -22.03 7.35 9.30
CA VAL A 523 -21.32 7.60 10.56
C VAL A 523 -21.11 9.09 10.85
N THR A 524 -21.40 9.93 9.86
CA THR A 524 -21.38 11.39 9.97
C THR A 524 -22.72 11.98 9.54
N GLY A 525 -23.02 13.22 9.91
CA GLY A 525 -24.17 13.92 9.36
C GLY A 525 -24.07 14.04 7.84
N VAL A 526 -25.18 13.83 7.13
CA VAL A 526 -25.23 13.92 5.67
C VAL A 526 -25.86 15.23 5.23
N TYR A 527 -25.08 16.06 4.53
CA TYR A 527 -25.52 17.37 4.05
C TYR A 527 -25.28 17.48 2.53
N ALA A 528 -26.16 18.22 1.87
CA ALA A 528 -26.02 18.49 0.45
C ALA A 528 -24.64 19.12 0.15
N SER A 529 -23.96 18.64 -0.88
CA SER A 529 -22.64 19.11 -1.32
C SER A 529 -21.50 18.94 -0.28
N THR A 530 -21.71 18.13 0.75
CA THR A 530 -20.70 17.88 1.79
C THR A 530 -20.32 16.40 1.79
N GLN A 531 -19.03 16.12 1.80
CA GLN A 531 -18.53 14.77 1.93
C GLN A 531 -19.01 14.12 3.24
N PHE A 532 -19.36 12.85 3.21
CA PHE A 532 -19.77 12.09 4.38
C PHE A 532 -19.18 10.68 4.37
N LYS A 533 -19.29 9.98 5.48
CA LYS A 533 -18.84 8.59 5.62
C LYS A 533 -20.02 7.66 5.86
N VAL A 534 -19.91 6.47 5.28
CA VAL A 534 -20.80 5.33 5.52
C VAL A 534 -19.98 4.20 6.12
N GLY A 535 -20.28 3.85 7.36
CA GLY A 535 -19.69 2.70 8.03
C GLY A 535 -20.44 1.42 7.67
N ALA A 536 -19.73 0.31 7.49
CA ALA A 536 -20.31 -1.02 7.30
C ALA A 536 -19.48 -2.08 7.99
N SER A 537 -20.15 -3.00 8.70
CA SER A 537 -19.56 -4.23 9.20
C SER A 537 -19.81 -5.34 8.19
N ILE A 538 -18.72 -5.87 7.63
CA ILE A 538 -18.73 -6.84 6.54
C ILE A 538 -18.08 -8.14 7.04
N GLU A 539 -18.66 -9.28 6.69
CA GLU A 539 -18.11 -10.60 6.95
C GLU A 539 -17.98 -11.38 5.64
N ASN A 540 -16.80 -11.92 5.39
CA ASN A 540 -16.59 -12.85 4.28
C ASN A 540 -17.04 -14.25 4.72
N LYS A 541 -18.26 -14.65 4.36
CA LYS A 541 -18.81 -15.99 4.60
C LYS A 541 -18.30 -17.05 3.62
N GLY A 542 -17.58 -16.63 2.60
CA GLY A 542 -16.98 -17.52 1.61
C GLY A 542 -15.86 -18.37 2.21
N ASP A 543 -15.48 -19.39 1.48
CA ASP A 543 -14.38 -20.30 1.82
C ASP A 543 -13.02 -19.83 1.27
N ARG A 544 -12.98 -18.65 0.67
CA ARG A 544 -11.80 -18.03 0.07
C ARG A 544 -11.71 -16.54 0.36
N GLU A 545 -10.53 -16.00 0.13
CA GLU A 545 -10.27 -14.57 0.12
C GLU A 545 -11.27 -13.82 -0.79
N LEU A 546 -11.77 -12.70 -0.28
CA LEU A 546 -12.69 -11.79 -0.97
C LEU A 546 -11.95 -10.49 -1.28
N MET A 547 -11.60 -10.29 -2.54
CA MET A 547 -11.11 -9.01 -3.07
C MET A 547 -12.20 -8.40 -3.95
N THR A 548 -12.73 -7.24 -3.57
CA THR A 548 -13.78 -6.58 -4.35
C THR A 548 -13.84 -5.08 -4.10
N ASN A 549 -14.54 -4.37 -4.98
CA ASN A 549 -14.87 -2.97 -4.78
C ASN A 549 -16.30 -2.83 -4.26
N VAL A 550 -16.46 -2.20 -3.11
CA VAL A 550 -17.75 -1.83 -2.55
C VAL A 550 -18.11 -0.41 -2.98
N TYR A 551 -19.35 -0.23 -3.40
CA TYR A 551 -19.92 1.07 -3.78
C TYR A 551 -21.01 1.47 -2.81
N VAL A 552 -21.00 2.71 -2.38
CA VAL A 552 -22.13 3.30 -1.70
C VAL A 552 -23.11 3.82 -2.75
N LEU A 553 -24.35 3.36 -2.66
CA LEU A 553 -25.41 3.62 -3.62
C LEU A 553 -26.47 4.49 -2.96
N VAL A 554 -26.77 5.64 -3.55
CA VAL A 554 -27.83 6.53 -3.08
C VAL A 554 -28.95 6.55 -4.10
N TYR A 555 -30.16 6.22 -3.69
CA TYR A 555 -31.33 6.12 -4.55
C TYR A 555 -32.36 7.19 -4.19
N LYS A 556 -33.06 7.69 -5.20
CA LYS A 556 -34.26 8.49 -5.02
C LYS A 556 -35.40 7.61 -4.47
N LYS A 557 -36.44 8.23 -3.91
CA LYS A 557 -37.63 7.52 -3.44
C LYS A 557 -38.36 6.70 -4.52
N ASP A 558 -38.22 7.09 -5.78
CA ASP A 558 -38.77 6.37 -6.92
C ASP A 558 -37.99 5.09 -7.30
N GLY A 559 -36.90 4.82 -6.58
CA GLY A 559 -36.02 3.67 -6.78
C GLY A 559 -34.90 3.88 -7.80
N ASN A 560 -34.86 5.01 -8.48
CA ASN A 560 -33.79 5.34 -9.43
C ASN A 560 -32.49 5.67 -8.70
N LEU A 561 -31.34 5.18 -9.20
CA LEU A 561 -30.05 5.52 -8.68
C LEU A 561 -29.78 7.01 -8.87
N ALA A 562 -29.57 7.73 -7.76
CA ALA A 562 -29.23 9.14 -7.76
C ALA A 562 -27.72 9.35 -7.84
N MET A 563 -26.95 8.49 -7.14
CA MET A 563 -25.49 8.55 -7.09
C MET A 563 -24.89 7.20 -6.76
N LYS A 564 -23.72 6.95 -7.32
CA LYS A 564 -22.79 5.87 -6.95
C LYS A 564 -21.47 6.49 -6.48
N SER A 565 -20.93 6.04 -5.35
CA SER A 565 -19.61 6.48 -4.88
C SER A 565 -18.49 6.05 -5.85
N THR A 566 -17.29 6.58 -5.67
CA THR A 566 -16.08 5.94 -6.17
C THR A 566 -15.96 4.53 -5.60
N PRO A 567 -15.24 3.62 -6.26
CA PRO A 567 -14.98 2.28 -5.73
C PRO A 567 -14.22 2.35 -4.40
N ASN A 568 -14.65 1.58 -3.43
CA ASN A 568 -13.98 1.40 -2.14
C ASN A 568 -13.47 -0.05 -2.09
N PRO A 569 -12.16 -0.27 -2.25
CA PRO A 569 -11.60 -1.60 -2.25
C PRO A 569 -11.65 -2.23 -0.85
N ILE A 570 -12.00 -3.51 -0.81
CA ILE A 570 -11.89 -4.35 0.38
C ILE A 570 -11.15 -5.64 0.02
N ASP A 571 -10.34 -6.12 0.95
CA ASP A 571 -9.63 -7.40 0.87
C ASP A 571 -9.82 -8.11 2.22
N MET A 572 -10.43 -9.29 2.20
CA MET A 572 -10.82 -10.03 3.40
C MET A 572 -10.52 -11.51 3.24
N MET A 573 -9.93 -12.12 4.25
CA MET A 573 -9.73 -13.57 4.29
C MET A 573 -11.05 -14.30 4.48
N ALA A 574 -11.05 -15.61 4.18
CA ALA A 574 -12.22 -16.48 4.45
C ALA A 574 -12.58 -16.45 5.93
N GLY A 575 -13.85 -16.17 6.23
CA GLY A 575 -14.38 -16.08 7.60
C GLY A 575 -14.00 -14.81 8.35
N GLU A 576 -13.29 -13.88 7.72
CA GLU A 576 -12.95 -12.58 8.32
C GLU A 576 -14.18 -11.69 8.45
N LYS A 577 -14.22 -10.93 9.54
CA LYS A 577 -15.22 -9.90 9.78
C LYS A 577 -14.50 -8.60 10.15
N ASP A 578 -14.80 -7.54 9.43
CA ASP A 578 -14.20 -6.23 9.68
C ASP A 578 -15.19 -5.08 9.48
N ARG A 579 -14.84 -3.90 9.98
CA ARG A 579 -15.61 -2.67 9.83
C ARG A 579 -14.87 -1.70 8.91
N PHE A 580 -15.58 -1.24 7.89
CA PHE A 580 -15.09 -0.31 6.89
C PHE A 580 -15.83 1.02 6.96
N ASP A 581 -15.11 2.12 6.78
CA ASP A 581 -15.66 3.46 6.64
C ASP A 581 -15.44 3.97 5.20
N PHE A 582 -16.50 3.96 4.41
CA PHE A 582 -16.49 4.39 3.02
C PHE A 582 -16.70 5.88 2.90
N THR A 583 -15.77 6.57 2.26
CA THR A 583 -15.89 8.00 1.98
C THR A 583 -16.78 8.24 0.76
N VAL A 584 -17.76 9.12 0.90
CA VAL A 584 -18.72 9.47 -0.15
C VAL A 584 -18.61 10.94 -0.48
N VAL A 585 -18.22 11.27 -1.70
CA VAL A 585 -18.25 12.63 -2.22
C VAL A 585 -19.55 12.81 -2.99
N PRO A 586 -20.54 13.56 -2.47
CA PRO A 586 -21.83 13.70 -3.12
C PRO A 586 -21.72 14.54 -4.39
N THR A 587 -22.10 13.94 -5.50
CA THR A 587 -22.24 14.63 -6.78
C THR A 587 -23.72 14.69 -7.14
N ASN A 588 -24.24 15.90 -7.35
CA ASN A 588 -25.62 16.11 -7.80
C ASN A 588 -26.71 15.59 -6.82
N ILE A 589 -26.43 15.57 -5.52
CA ILE A 589 -27.43 15.27 -4.48
C ILE A 589 -27.84 16.56 -3.78
N SER A 590 -29.12 16.89 -3.86
CA SER A 590 -29.75 17.99 -3.12
C SER A 590 -30.30 17.51 -1.78
N ALA A 591 -30.65 18.46 -0.89
CA ALA A 591 -31.36 18.15 0.34
C ALA A 591 -32.69 17.42 0.05
N GLY A 592 -32.99 16.41 0.84
CA GLY A 592 -34.18 15.59 0.66
C GLY A 592 -34.04 14.21 1.25
N GLU A 593 -35.04 13.39 1.02
CA GLU A 593 -35.08 12.02 1.47
C GLU A 593 -34.67 11.06 0.33
N TYR A 594 -33.78 10.17 0.64
CA TYR A 594 -33.17 9.17 -0.24
C TYR A 594 -33.20 7.79 0.43
N MET A 595 -32.70 6.81 -0.29
CA MET A 595 -32.41 5.47 0.25
C MET A 595 -30.92 5.19 0.03
N LEU A 596 -30.28 4.60 1.03
CA LEU A 596 -28.88 4.20 1.03
C LEU A 596 -28.77 2.68 0.88
N GLY A 597 -27.88 2.23 0.05
CA GLY A 597 -27.50 0.81 -0.10
C GLY A 597 -26.03 0.65 -0.36
N LEU A 598 -25.56 -0.58 -0.25
CA LEU A 598 -24.21 -0.98 -0.68
C LEU A 598 -24.32 -1.97 -1.84
N GLY A 599 -23.35 -1.94 -2.73
CA GLY A 599 -23.25 -2.86 -3.84
C GLY A 599 -21.81 -3.19 -4.19
N VAL A 600 -21.61 -4.28 -4.91
CA VAL A 600 -20.31 -4.72 -5.44
C VAL A 600 -20.35 -4.78 -6.95
N ALA A 601 -19.23 -4.46 -7.59
CA ALA A 601 -19.10 -4.64 -9.03
C ALA A 601 -19.16 -6.12 -9.40
N VAL A 602 -19.97 -6.45 -10.43
CA VAL A 602 -20.02 -7.78 -11.02
C VAL A 602 -19.45 -7.80 -12.45
N SER A 603 -19.09 -6.61 -12.97
CA SER A 603 -18.38 -6.45 -14.25
C SER A 603 -17.01 -5.83 -13.99
N ALA A 604 -16.01 -6.20 -14.79
CA ALA A 604 -14.64 -5.71 -14.68
C ALA A 604 -14.52 -4.19 -14.85
N ASP A 605 -15.45 -3.57 -15.62
CA ASP A 605 -15.50 -2.11 -15.81
C ASP A 605 -16.30 -1.36 -14.73
N GLY A 606 -16.78 -2.07 -13.71
CA GLY A 606 -17.52 -1.51 -12.58
C GLY A 606 -18.88 -0.87 -12.95
N LYS A 607 -19.43 -1.18 -14.12
CA LYS A 607 -20.72 -0.64 -14.56
C LYS A 607 -21.89 -1.41 -13.95
N ASP A 608 -21.78 -2.73 -13.93
CA ASP A 608 -22.81 -3.59 -13.38
C ASP A 608 -22.54 -3.79 -11.89
N ILE A 609 -23.51 -3.38 -11.07
CA ILE A 609 -23.45 -3.44 -9.61
C ILE A 609 -24.52 -4.37 -9.08
N LYS A 610 -24.12 -5.34 -8.29
CA LYS A 610 -25.03 -6.17 -7.49
C LYS A 610 -25.21 -5.52 -6.12
N GLU A 611 -26.44 -5.18 -5.75
CA GLU A 611 -26.73 -4.74 -4.37
C GLU A 611 -26.51 -5.90 -3.40
N ILE A 612 -25.89 -5.58 -2.27
CA ILE A 612 -25.52 -6.54 -1.21
C ILE A 612 -26.20 -6.22 0.12
N THR A 613 -26.99 -5.15 0.18
CA THR A 613 -27.77 -4.76 1.36
C THR A 613 -29.21 -4.41 0.99
N PRO A 614 -30.16 -4.56 1.92
CA PRO A 614 -31.42 -3.85 1.85
C PRO A 614 -31.15 -2.33 1.84
N ARG A 615 -32.03 -1.57 1.17
CA ARG A 615 -31.95 -0.11 1.18
C ARG A 615 -32.50 0.44 2.47
N ILE A 616 -31.77 1.33 3.15
CA ILE A 616 -32.19 2.03 4.36
C ILE A 616 -32.48 3.50 4.08
N PRO A 617 -33.35 4.17 4.83
CA PRO A 617 -33.62 5.60 4.69
C PRO A 617 -32.35 6.45 4.89
N LEU A 618 -32.17 7.46 4.05
CA LEU A 618 -31.10 8.45 4.14
C LEU A 618 -31.70 9.85 4.03
N GLU A 619 -31.57 10.65 5.07
CA GLU A 619 -31.90 12.05 5.04
C GLU A 619 -30.66 12.86 4.66
N VAL A 620 -30.71 13.56 3.53
CA VAL A 620 -29.72 14.56 3.15
C VAL A 620 -30.24 15.93 3.58
N LYS A 621 -29.60 16.50 4.58
CA LYS A 621 -29.96 17.81 5.14
C LYS A 621 -29.55 18.92 4.19
N PRO A 622 -30.19 20.10 4.26
CA PRO A 622 -29.74 21.27 3.53
C PRO A 622 -28.27 21.57 3.84
N PHE A 623 -27.59 22.14 2.86
CA PHE A 623 -26.23 22.61 3.06
C PHE A 623 -26.13 23.50 4.31
N GLN A 624 -25.16 23.20 5.19
CA GLN A 624 -24.94 24.00 6.39
C GLN A 624 -24.10 25.23 6.06
N ALA A 625 -24.73 26.39 6.07
CA ALA A 625 -24.04 27.67 5.97
C ALA A 625 -23.40 28.13 7.29
N GLU A 626 -23.86 27.58 8.42
CA GLU A 626 -23.42 27.97 9.74
C GLU A 626 -22.73 26.85 10.48
N VAL A 627 -21.42 26.85 10.40
CA VAL A 627 -20.54 25.97 11.19
C VAL A 627 -19.62 26.86 12.03
N GLU A 628 -19.55 26.62 13.33
CA GLU A 628 -18.66 27.32 14.24
C GLU A 628 -17.68 26.33 14.87
N MET A 629 -16.40 26.52 14.55
CA MET A 629 -15.29 25.75 15.07
C MET A 629 -14.42 26.62 15.96
N LYS A 630 -13.88 26.05 17.01
CA LYS A 630 -12.93 26.72 17.90
C LYS A 630 -11.72 25.80 18.08
N ALA A 631 -10.53 26.36 17.96
CA ALA A 631 -9.32 25.68 18.38
C ALA A 631 -8.84 26.20 19.74
N SER A 632 -8.22 25.31 20.48
CA SER A 632 -7.41 25.60 21.65
C SER A 632 -6.11 24.79 21.55
N GLU A 633 -5.11 25.15 22.34
CA GLU A 633 -3.80 24.46 22.34
C GLU A 633 -3.18 24.38 20.94
N PHE A 634 -3.29 25.46 20.17
CA PHE A 634 -2.77 25.53 18.81
C PHE A 634 -1.28 25.89 18.85
N TYR A 635 -0.42 24.90 18.55
CA TYR A 635 1.04 25.07 18.64
C TYR A 635 1.78 24.10 17.72
N VAL A 636 3.02 24.43 17.37
CA VAL A 636 3.96 23.51 16.72
C VAL A 636 4.83 22.86 17.79
N LYS A 637 5.00 21.54 17.74
CA LYS A 637 5.89 20.80 18.65
C LYS A 637 7.32 21.30 18.50
N ASN A 638 8.04 21.45 19.65
CA ASN A 638 9.41 21.93 19.71
C ASN A 638 9.63 23.28 19.00
N SER A 639 8.70 24.21 19.15
CA SER A 639 8.56 25.44 18.37
C SER A 639 9.84 26.32 18.26
N GLU A 640 10.86 26.12 19.10
CA GLU A 640 12.11 26.84 19.07
C GLU A 640 13.21 26.20 18.21
N ASN A 641 13.03 24.92 17.82
CA ASN A 641 14.01 24.16 17.03
C ASN A 641 13.33 23.06 16.19
N VAL A 642 12.51 23.48 15.24
CA VAL A 642 11.69 22.58 14.43
C VAL A 642 12.48 22.07 13.25
N ASP A 643 12.44 20.76 13.01
CA ASP A 643 13.00 20.17 11.80
C ASP A 643 12.12 20.52 10.59
N ALA A 644 12.74 21.08 9.53
CA ALA A 644 12.05 21.45 8.30
C ALA A 644 11.41 20.25 7.58
N GLU A 645 11.95 19.06 7.77
CA GLU A 645 11.42 17.81 7.20
C GLU A 645 10.26 17.24 8.04
N ASN A 646 10.03 17.79 9.25
CA ASN A 646 9.06 17.25 10.18
C ASN A 646 8.39 18.31 11.06
N VAL A 647 7.67 19.23 10.46
CA VAL A 647 6.88 20.24 11.20
C VAL A 647 5.58 19.61 11.68
N THR A 648 5.40 19.55 13.00
CA THR A 648 4.20 18.95 13.60
C THR A 648 3.34 20.00 14.29
N LEU A 649 2.20 20.30 13.69
CA LEU A 649 1.16 21.17 14.26
C LEU A 649 0.21 20.36 15.13
N CYS A 650 0.01 20.80 16.36
CA CYS A 650 -0.96 20.25 17.30
C CYS A 650 -2.05 21.26 17.62
N PHE A 651 -3.28 20.82 17.68
CA PHE A 651 -4.41 21.64 18.14
C PHE A 651 -5.57 20.79 18.62
N THR A 652 -6.28 21.31 19.62
CA THR A 652 -7.57 20.76 20.05
C THR A 652 -8.67 21.56 19.37
N MET A 653 -9.57 20.88 18.68
CA MET A 653 -10.66 21.53 17.94
C MET A 653 -12.02 21.09 18.46
N SER A 654 -12.93 22.02 18.66
CA SER A 654 -14.31 21.78 19.08
C SER A 654 -15.28 22.30 18.03
N CYS A 655 -16.31 21.51 17.72
CA CYS A 655 -17.43 21.92 16.87
C CYS A 655 -18.56 22.49 17.74
N LEU A 656 -18.64 23.82 17.82
CA LEU A 656 -19.61 24.52 18.68
C LEU A 656 -20.99 24.57 18.04
N LYS A 657 -21.06 24.66 16.72
CA LYS A 657 -22.31 24.75 15.97
C LYS A 657 -22.19 24.01 14.65
N GLY A 658 -23.23 23.29 14.29
CA GLY A 658 -23.29 22.54 13.05
C GLY A 658 -22.46 21.27 13.05
N ASN A 659 -22.10 20.79 11.88
CA ASN A 659 -21.20 19.64 11.70
C ASN A 659 -20.11 20.02 10.71
N TYR A 660 -18.89 19.65 11.00
CA TYR A 660 -17.72 19.94 10.17
C TYR A 660 -17.28 18.69 9.40
N ALA A 661 -17.03 18.83 8.11
CA ALA A 661 -16.58 17.74 7.25
C ALA A 661 -15.69 18.29 6.12
N TYR A 662 -14.67 19.05 6.49
CA TYR A 662 -13.75 19.71 5.56
C TYR A 662 -12.32 19.68 6.11
N PRO A 663 -11.29 19.90 5.28
CA PRO A 663 -9.93 20.09 5.76
C PRO A 663 -9.76 21.48 6.39
N VAL A 664 -8.86 21.58 7.36
CA VAL A 664 -8.36 22.88 7.83
C VAL A 664 -7.32 23.38 6.82
N ARG A 665 -7.41 24.63 6.41
CA ARG A 665 -6.39 25.31 5.59
C ARG A 665 -5.34 25.94 6.50
N LEU A 666 -4.11 25.67 6.18
CA LEU A 666 -2.93 26.22 6.87
C LEU A 666 -2.20 27.16 5.93
N TRP A 667 -1.70 28.27 6.47
CA TRP A 667 -0.90 29.25 5.78
C TRP A 667 0.40 29.43 6.53
N ILE A 668 1.54 29.25 5.87
CA ILE A 668 2.86 29.39 6.44
C ILE A 668 3.64 30.51 5.74
N ARG A 669 4.25 31.39 6.51
CA ARG A 669 5.07 32.48 6.02
C ARG A 669 6.20 32.80 7.01
N PRO A 670 7.32 33.39 6.58
CA PRO A 670 8.28 33.99 7.50
C PRO A 670 7.61 35.04 8.38
N SER A 671 7.89 35.02 9.69
CA SER A 671 7.30 35.98 10.65
C SER A 671 7.79 37.41 10.40
N SER A 672 8.95 37.56 9.73
CA SER A 672 9.53 38.84 9.31
C SER A 672 8.69 39.54 8.21
N VAL A 673 7.85 38.79 7.48
CA VAL A 673 6.97 39.34 6.43
C VAL A 673 5.70 39.88 7.05
N THR A 674 5.62 41.18 7.24
CA THR A 674 4.42 41.89 7.74
C THR A 674 3.55 42.38 6.59
N GLU A 675 2.25 42.07 6.68
CA GLU A 675 1.12 42.50 5.83
C GLU A 675 1.18 42.23 4.31
N GLY A 676 0.12 41.56 3.81
CA GLY A 676 -0.23 41.42 2.40
C GLY A 676 0.08 40.07 1.76
N SER A 677 0.86 39.21 2.37
CA SER A 677 1.12 37.85 1.88
C SER A 677 0.62 36.81 2.87
N TRP A 678 -0.24 35.92 2.40
CA TRP A 678 -0.70 34.76 3.17
C TRP A 678 0.38 33.67 3.29
N GLY A 679 1.40 33.71 2.44
CA GLY A 679 2.44 32.67 2.36
C GLY A 679 2.03 31.46 1.54
N GLN A 680 2.66 30.31 1.83
CA GLN A 680 2.33 29.03 1.21
C GLN A 680 1.11 28.43 1.88
N MET A 681 0.17 27.95 1.07
CA MET A 681 -1.02 27.24 1.56
C MET A 681 -0.73 25.75 1.67
N LEU A 682 -1.10 25.17 2.82
CA LEU A 682 -1.15 23.76 3.11
C LEU A 682 -2.59 23.38 3.47
N GLN A 683 -2.89 22.09 3.49
CA GLN A 683 -4.21 21.60 3.79
C GLN A 683 -4.14 20.29 4.58
N THR A 684 -4.87 20.19 5.68
CA THR A 684 -4.97 18.96 6.46
C THR A 684 -5.82 17.91 5.73
N ASN A 685 -5.83 16.70 6.23
CA ASN A 685 -6.86 15.73 5.88
C ASN A 685 -8.26 16.22 6.30
N TYR A 686 -9.30 15.60 5.73
CA TYR A 686 -10.68 15.89 6.13
C TYR A 686 -10.90 15.57 7.60
N ILE A 687 -11.48 16.51 8.32
CA ILE A 687 -11.85 16.40 9.75
C ILE A 687 -13.36 16.29 9.83
N TYR A 688 -13.86 15.27 10.52
CA TYR A 688 -15.29 15.00 10.69
C TYR A 688 -15.66 15.21 12.15
N MET A 689 -16.53 16.20 12.42
CA MET A 689 -17.00 16.51 13.78
C MET A 689 -18.46 16.87 13.78
N ASN A 690 -19.22 16.30 14.68
CA ASN A 690 -20.60 16.70 14.94
C ASN A 690 -20.61 17.87 15.94
N GLN A 691 -21.76 18.57 16.01
CA GLN A 691 -21.94 19.59 17.03
C GLN A 691 -21.78 19.02 18.43
N GLY A 692 -20.92 19.64 19.23
CA GLY A 692 -20.56 19.21 20.58
C GLY A 692 -19.31 18.35 20.66
N ASP A 693 -18.79 17.83 19.52
CA ASP A 693 -17.56 17.06 19.50
C ASP A 693 -16.35 17.95 19.81
N THR A 694 -15.39 17.37 20.52
CA THR A 694 -14.05 17.92 20.73
C THR A 694 -13.03 16.82 20.45
N GLY A 695 -11.99 17.13 19.68
CA GLY A 695 -10.92 16.21 19.33
C GLY A 695 -9.57 16.91 19.32
N GLU A 696 -8.54 16.13 19.64
CA GLU A 696 -7.16 16.53 19.50
C GLU A 696 -6.68 16.11 18.10
N PHE A 697 -5.96 17.00 17.43
CA PHE A 697 -5.46 16.80 16.09
C PHE A 697 -3.97 17.08 16.03
N GLU A 698 -3.30 16.23 15.31
CA GLU A 698 -1.89 16.38 15.00
C GLU A 698 -1.75 16.32 13.47
N TYR A 699 -1.11 17.32 12.90
CA TYR A 699 -0.87 17.41 11.46
C TYR A 699 0.60 17.64 11.19
N GLN A 700 1.18 16.70 10.47
CA GLN A 700 2.58 16.68 10.13
C GLN A 700 2.78 17.09 8.68
N PHE A 701 3.76 17.95 8.41
CA PHE A 701 4.10 18.39 7.06
C PHE A 701 5.57 18.77 6.97
N GLU A 702 6.08 18.80 5.74
CA GLU A 702 7.43 19.25 5.42
C GLU A 702 7.42 20.70 4.97
N TYR A 703 8.44 21.45 5.36
CA TYR A 703 8.66 22.80 4.89
C TYR A 703 10.12 23.00 4.40
N PRO A 704 10.51 22.32 3.30
CA PRO A 704 11.90 22.28 2.82
C PRO A 704 12.41 23.63 2.27
N LYS A 705 11.50 24.60 2.03
CA LYS A 705 11.85 25.98 1.60
C LYS A 705 12.18 26.90 2.76
N GLY A 706 12.04 26.41 3.98
CA GLY A 706 12.33 27.20 5.18
C GLY A 706 13.84 27.36 5.39
N GLU A 707 14.24 28.51 5.90
CA GLU A 707 15.62 28.79 6.26
C GLU A 707 15.87 28.46 7.74
N ALA A 708 16.95 27.75 8.00
CA ALA A 708 17.34 27.39 9.36
C ALA A 708 17.61 28.64 10.21
N GLY A 709 17.03 28.68 11.41
CA GLY A 709 17.11 29.81 12.33
C GLY A 709 16.08 30.91 12.06
N GLU A 710 15.29 30.82 11.00
CA GLU A 710 14.18 31.74 10.73
C GLU A 710 12.91 31.31 11.44
N THR A 711 12.14 32.30 11.94
CA THR A 711 10.85 32.09 12.58
C THR A 711 9.72 32.24 11.58
N TYR A 712 8.80 31.30 11.60
CA TYR A 712 7.64 31.20 10.71
C TYR A 712 6.34 31.36 11.50
N THR A 713 5.39 32.05 10.90
CA THR A 713 4.02 32.14 11.39
C THR A 713 3.15 31.12 10.65
N LEU A 714 2.48 30.24 11.37
CA LEU A 714 1.50 29.29 10.86
C LEU A 714 0.11 29.78 11.26
N THR A 715 -0.76 30.02 10.29
CA THR A 715 -2.15 30.44 10.51
C THR A 715 -3.09 29.39 9.98
N ALA A 716 -4.11 29.03 10.76
CA ALA A 716 -5.14 28.08 10.38
C ALA A 716 -6.51 28.72 10.20
N ASN A 717 -7.19 28.28 9.16
CA ASN A 717 -8.58 28.63 8.89
C ASN A 717 -9.38 27.35 8.71
N TYR A 718 -10.54 27.26 9.36
CA TYR A 718 -11.50 26.24 8.95
C TYR A 718 -12.34 26.75 7.77
N VAL A 719 -12.67 25.82 6.88
CA VAL A 719 -13.29 26.13 5.60
C VAL A 719 -14.70 25.55 5.59
N ILE A 720 -15.64 26.34 5.11
CA ILE A 720 -16.95 25.85 4.68
C ILE A 720 -17.15 26.35 3.25
N PRO A 721 -17.93 25.66 2.39
CA PRO A 721 -18.22 26.19 1.06
C PRO A 721 -18.73 27.63 1.14
N GLN A 722 -18.09 28.51 0.40
CA GLN A 722 -18.39 29.96 0.30
C GLN A 722 -17.82 30.84 1.43
N SER A 723 -17.22 30.31 2.49
CA SER A 723 -16.57 31.13 3.51
C SER A 723 -15.41 30.38 4.19
N GLN A 724 -14.61 31.15 4.89
CA GLN A 724 -13.56 30.63 5.78
C GLN A 724 -13.51 31.48 7.04
N ALA A 725 -13.19 30.87 8.17
CA ALA A 725 -13.05 31.59 9.42
C ALA A 725 -11.73 31.20 10.10
N TRP A 726 -11.18 32.16 10.84
CA TRP A 726 -9.95 31.98 11.58
C TRP A 726 -10.10 30.91 12.67
N LEU A 727 -9.11 30.04 12.80
CA LEU A 727 -9.07 28.97 13.79
C LEU A 727 -7.96 29.18 14.81
N GLY A 728 -6.75 29.50 14.36
CA GLY A 728 -5.61 29.69 15.24
C GLY A 728 -4.38 30.22 14.52
N THR A 729 -3.41 30.70 15.29
CA THR A 729 -2.08 31.12 14.82
C THR A 729 -1.05 30.73 15.85
N CYS A 730 0.10 30.23 15.40
CA CYS A 730 1.28 29.99 16.22
C CYS A 730 2.56 30.32 15.46
N GLU A 731 3.65 30.46 16.18
CA GLU A 731 4.97 30.68 15.60
C GLU A 731 5.89 29.49 15.94
N PHE A 732 6.85 29.24 15.06
CA PHE A 732 7.89 28.27 15.30
C PHE A 732 9.17 28.68 14.55
N THR A 733 10.33 28.26 15.06
CA THR A 733 11.63 28.54 14.46
C THR A 733 12.20 27.23 13.89
N LEU A 734 12.60 27.26 12.63
CA LEU A 734 13.30 26.12 12.05
C LEU A 734 14.70 26.00 12.64
N GLY A 735 14.98 24.82 13.16
CA GLY A 735 16.29 24.47 13.67
C GLY A 735 17.33 24.47 12.57
N THR A 736 18.56 24.73 12.91
CA THR A 736 19.67 24.30 12.08
C THR A 736 19.64 22.78 12.07
N PRO A 737 19.70 22.11 10.90
CA PRO A 737 19.96 20.68 10.87
C PRO A 737 21.09 20.43 11.86
N SER A 738 20.90 19.51 12.81
CA SER A 738 21.94 19.19 13.77
C SER A 738 23.16 18.77 12.96
N ALA A 739 23.99 19.75 12.58
CA ALA A 739 25.37 19.45 12.28
C ALA A 739 25.82 18.66 13.49
N ILE A 740 26.24 17.42 13.32
CA ILE A 740 27.07 16.69 14.27
C ILE A 740 27.88 17.77 14.97
N GLU A 741 27.66 17.98 16.28
CA GLU A 741 28.39 18.98 17.05
C GLU A 741 29.83 18.92 16.59
N THR A 742 30.34 20.03 16.09
CA THR A 742 31.70 20.09 15.57
C THR A 742 32.58 19.69 16.74
N ILE A 743 33.06 18.45 16.72
CA ILE A 743 33.96 17.92 17.76
C ILE A 743 35.12 18.89 17.77
N SER A 744 35.20 19.70 18.80
CA SER A 744 36.23 20.71 18.94
C SER A 744 37.58 20.03 18.75
N GLU A 745 38.42 20.58 17.89
CA GLU A 745 39.80 20.19 17.56
C GLU A 745 40.65 20.07 18.84
N LYS A 746 40.58 18.99 19.56
CA LYS A 746 41.53 18.74 20.67
C LYS A 746 41.85 17.26 20.96
N ASP A 747 41.66 16.34 20.04
CA ASP A 747 42.20 14.99 20.22
C ASP A 747 42.52 14.34 18.87
N ASP A 748 43.64 14.74 18.26
CA ASP A 748 44.14 14.23 16.97
C ASP A 748 44.55 12.74 16.97
N GLU A 749 44.53 12.05 18.10
CA GLU A 749 45.00 10.65 18.21
C GLU A 749 43.89 9.62 18.46
N VAL A 750 42.68 10.00 18.81
CA VAL A 750 41.61 9.05 19.16
C VAL A 750 40.79 8.68 17.93
N VAL A 751 40.88 7.42 17.51
CA VAL A 751 40.00 6.86 16.47
C VAL A 751 38.71 6.39 17.13
N ARG A 752 37.57 6.95 16.68
CA ARG A 752 36.23 6.54 17.09
C ARG A 752 35.49 5.91 15.94
N TYR A 753 34.68 4.91 16.24
CA TYR A 753 33.84 4.25 15.26
C TYR A 753 32.37 4.40 15.62
N TYR A 754 31.56 4.63 14.62
CA TYR A 754 30.12 4.77 14.78
C TYR A 754 29.41 3.83 13.82
N THR A 755 28.25 3.32 14.21
CA THR A 755 27.34 2.64 13.24
C THR A 755 26.88 3.64 12.18
N LEU A 756 26.26 3.16 11.10
CA LEU A 756 25.68 4.04 10.07
C LEU A 756 24.53 4.91 10.63
N GLN A 757 24.01 4.57 11.81
CA GLN A 757 23.00 5.34 12.55
C GLN A 757 23.61 6.36 13.55
N GLY A 758 24.96 6.53 13.56
CA GLY A 758 25.64 7.50 14.42
C GLY A 758 25.93 7.03 15.86
N ILE A 759 25.75 5.74 16.17
CA ILE A 759 26.00 5.20 17.52
C ILE A 759 27.49 4.82 17.65
N GLU A 760 28.17 5.34 18.68
CA GLU A 760 29.59 5.03 18.93
C GLU A 760 29.80 3.56 19.29
N VAL A 761 30.75 2.90 18.63
CA VAL A 761 31.12 1.50 18.82
C VAL A 761 32.55 1.42 19.35
N LYS A 762 32.73 1.03 20.61
CA LYS A 762 34.05 0.99 21.27
C LYS A 762 34.97 -0.12 20.75
N ASN A 763 34.42 -1.23 20.28
CA ASN A 763 35.19 -2.37 19.73
C ASN A 763 34.52 -2.88 18.45
N PRO A 764 34.70 -2.22 17.32
CA PRO A 764 34.12 -2.66 16.06
C PRO A 764 34.79 -3.95 15.61
N SER A 765 34.00 -4.99 15.30
CA SER A 765 34.55 -6.31 14.95
C SER A 765 34.39 -6.69 13.49
N LYS A 766 33.18 -6.64 12.95
CA LYS A 766 32.89 -6.96 11.56
C LYS A 766 31.66 -6.19 11.12
N GLY A 767 31.78 -5.46 10.02
CA GLY A 767 30.67 -4.68 9.49
C GLY A 767 31.15 -3.33 8.91
N MET A 768 30.18 -2.51 8.58
CA MET A 768 30.41 -1.19 8.01
C MET A 768 30.21 -0.12 9.09
N PHE A 769 31.21 0.74 9.26
CA PHE A 769 31.24 1.77 10.30
C PHE A 769 31.64 3.13 9.72
N ILE A 770 31.23 4.19 10.38
CA ILE A 770 31.76 5.54 10.18
C ILE A 770 32.95 5.65 11.14
N ARG A 771 34.13 5.91 10.60
CA ARG A 771 35.36 6.15 11.40
C ARG A 771 35.59 7.66 11.46
N VAL A 772 35.87 8.16 12.68
CA VAL A 772 36.26 9.56 12.91
C VAL A 772 37.68 9.55 13.47
N LYS A 773 38.61 10.19 12.77
CA LYS A 773 40.00 10.31 13.17
C LYS A 773 40.57 11.67 12.73
N GLY A 774 41.02 12.48 13.68
CA GLY A 774 41.69 13.76 13.38
C GLY A 774 40.82 14.68 12.49
N GLY A 775 39.50 14.77 12.78
CA GLY A 775 38.57 15.58 11.97
C GLY A 775 38.20 14.98 10.60
N ILE A 776 38.75 13.83 10.24
CA ILE A 776 38.39 13.10 9.02
C ILE A 776 37.33 12.09 9.34
N ILE A 777 36.23 12.13 8.58
CA ILE A 777 35.11 11.20 8.69
C ILE A 777 35.10 10.34 7.43
N ASP A 778 35.29 9.04 7.59
CA ASP A 778 35.25 8.10 6.46
C ASP A 778 34.43 6.83 6.81
N LYS A 779 33.95 6.17 5.77
CA LYS A 779 33.23 4.92 5.88
C LYS A 779 34.20 3.76 5.74
N VAL A 780 34.27 2.88 6.75
CA VAL A 780 35.19 1.76 6.76
C VAL A 780 34.45 0.45 6.91
N ILE A 781 34.97 -0.58 6.29
CA ILE A 781 34.52 -1.99 6.48
C ILE A 781 35.60 -2.67 7.32
N LEU A 782 35.24 -3.19 8.47
CA LEU A 782 36.11 -3.94 9.37
C LEU A 782 35.73 -5.41 9.39
#